data_f20ca358f53fe6e037046d9b06b1be75
#
_entry.id   f20ca358f53fe6e037046d9b06b1be75
#
_cell.length_a   1.000
_cell.length_b   1.000
_cell.length_c   1.000
_cell.angle_alpha   90.00
_cell.angle_beta   90.00
_cell.angle_gamma   90.00
#
_symmetry.space_group_name_H-M   'P 1'
#
loop_
_entity.id
_entity.type
_entity.pdbx_description
1 polymer ?
#
loop_
_entity_poly.entity_id
_entity_poly.type
_entity_poly.pdbx_seq_one_letter_code
_entity_poly.pdbx_strand_id
1 'polypeptide(L)'
;MAQLRPKIVKLAKVIGGVSGMVVKIDENAPEYYCMANIVSDDEADIAIAAGLRKERTAEYLAKKVGKTVEEIKPLLDNLVYYGIFRRTLDEKLGEDVYFMQIFAPGILEMMVNNKELMAAHPEVGRAFEEYTRVRMQLLGPVLPNGYGLMRVIPVESAIKDIPGVSDYEKLSYYLNKYDTFSVSPCSCRASRTSIGDGCGHLDEDMCVQMGKGAEHYIRSGRARRITREEAMEIILRAEENGLMHDIPNIEEAGDSAAICNCCSCACFGLRAGLMFGARDAIRSNFVAEIDEAKCVACAQCVETCPGNALKLGQKLCSSEDLTPPGYAKLTNTVFVKKTFNPDYRENFKDTLDTGTAPCKAACPAHVPVQGYLKLAAQGRYTDALELIKKENPFPAVCGRICNKRCEDECTRASVDEAVAIDEVKRFIADHDLHEDTRFVPKMVNQIGRPYTEKIAVIGAGPAGMSCAYYLANKGYPVTVFDRNPVPGGMLTLGIPNFRLEKDVLNAEIDILKDMGVTFKCGVEVGKDITIEQLRGEGYKGFYLAIGAQKSQSLRIDGEELGGVFGGVDFLREVNLGNKPEIGESCAVVGGGNVAMDVCRAAVRLGAKNTYIIYRRSADELPADPEEVKEAMEEGVQFRFLNAPVAIEGKDGKVSALKVEIMELGEPDEKGRRKPVGTGKFETIAVSSVIAAIGQVVDWGTLDVGALETTKKGTAIADGLTYQTAQPDIFVGGDCYTGPKFAIDAIAAGKEAAISLHRYVHPGQTLTMGRDRRVYKALDKEHALLDISHFDHGKRQMPGYNEAKAKTFADARVTFTEEQVRKETARCLGCGATKVDEYLCIGCGLCTTKCKFDAIHLKKVRDWHAGTFETMPIKVAEGLVKRAGGLVKNAVKK
;
A
#
# COMPACT_ATOMS: atom_id res chain seq x y z
N MET A 1 -35.23 -1.34 32.04
CA MET A 1 -34.46 -2.51 31.58
C MET A 1 -35.43 -3.48 30.96
N ALA A 2 -35.26 -3.85 29.71
CA ALA A 2 -36.08 -4.90 29.10
C ALA A 2 -35.83 -6.22 29.85
N GLN A 3 -36.90 -6.96 30.16
CA GLN A 3 -36.76 -8.24 30.85
C GLN A 3 -36.06 -9.24 29.94
N LEU A 4 -34.89 -9.75 30.38
CA LEU A 4 -34.13 -10.75 29.60
C LEU A 4 -34.99 -12.00 29.38
N ARG A 5 -34.93 -12.57 28.18
CA ARG A 5 -35.58 -13.84 27.82
C ARG A 5 -34.78 -15.01 28.42
N PRO A 6 -35.36 -15.75 29.44
CA PRO A 6 -34.56 -16.74 30.19
C PRO A 6 -34.00 -17.88 29.36
N LYS A 7 -34.73 -18.34 28.33
CA LYS A 7 -34.31 -19.41 27.44
C LYS A 7 -33.15 -18.96 26.55
N ILE A 8 -33.17 -17.72 26.06
CA ILE A 8 -32.07 -17.16 25.28
C ILE A 8 -30.82 -16.95 26.16
N VAL A 9 -30.95 -16.51 27.39
CA VAL A 9 -29.86 -16.45 28.37
C VAL A 9 -29.23 -17.83 28.59
N LYS A 10 -30.04 -18.88 28.68
CA LYS A 10 -29.57 -20.25 28.84
C LYS A 10 -28.86 -20.73 27.58
N LEU A 11 -29.42 -20.47 26.40
CA LEU A 11 -28.78 -20.77 25.11
C LEU A 11 -27.43 -20.06 24.98
N ALA A 12 -27.36 -18.76 25.25
CA ALA A 12 -26.15 -17.95 25.22
C ALA A 12 -25.04 -18.54 26.12
N LYS A 13 -25.38 -19.03 27.30
CA LYS A 13 -24.43 -19.74 28.18
C LYS A 13 -23.93 -21.04 27.58
N VAL A 14 -24.81 -21.81 26.95
CA VAL A 14 -24.43 -23.09 26.31
C VAL A 14 -23.48 -22.88 25.16
N ILE A 15 -23.82 -22.00 24.21
CA ILE A 15 -23.01 -21.73 23.02
C ILE A 15 -21.68 -21.03 23.34
N GLY A 16 -21.64 -20.24 24.42
CA GLY A 16 -20.43 -19.58 24.91
C GLY A 16 -19.38 -20.57 25.46
N GLY A 17 -19.74 -21.82 25.70
CA GLY A 17 -18.82 -22.82 26.23
C GLY A 17 -18.18 -22.37 27.55
N VAL A 18 -16.85 -22.40 27.62
CA VAL A 18 -16.08 -21.99 28.82
C VAL A 18 -16.35 -20.54 29.20
N SER A 19 -16.44 -19.64 28.23
CA SER A 19 -16.74 -18.21 28.51
C SER A 19 -18.14 -18.04 29.08
N GLY A 20 -19.12 -18.78 28.56
CA GLY A 20 -20.51 -18.76 29.05
C GLY A 20 -20.69 -19.22 30.49
N MET A 21 -19.74 -20.01 31.00
CA MET A 21 -19.76 -20.46 32.41
C MET A 21 -19.25 -19.39 33.38
N VAL A 22 -18.31 -18.55 32.95
CA VAL A 22 -17.62 -17.62 33.85
C VAL A 22 -18.07 -16.17 33.68
N VAL A 23 -18.75 -15.86 32.60
CA VAL A 23 -19.18 -14.48 32.28
C VAL A 23 -20.68 -14.32 32.53
N LYS A 24 -21.05 -13.21 33.12
CA LYS A 24 -22.46 -12.84 33.24
C LYS A 24 -23.07 -12.54 31.87
N ILE A 25 -24.17 -13.20 31.53
CA ILE A 25 -24.93 -12.91 30.32
C ILE A 25 -25.99 -11.87 30.67
N ASP A 26 -25.84 -10.68 30.12
CA ASP A 26 -26.78 -9.57 30.24
C ASP A 26 -27.22 -9.09 28.84
N GLU A 27 -27.96 -7.99 28.78
CA GLU A 27 -28.52 -7.42 27.55
C GLU A 27 -27.46 -6.97 26.55
N ASN A 28 -26.22 -6.69 26.99
CA ASN A 28 -25.09 -6.28 26.16
C ASN A 28 -24.15 -7.44 25.78
N ALA A 29 -24.44 -8.65 26.25
CA ALA A 29 -23.63 -9.81 25.91
C ALA A 29 -23.82 -10.16 24.43
N PRO A 30 -22.75 -10.24 23.63
CA PRO A 30 -22.86 -10.55 22.20
C PRO A 30 -23.64 -11.84 21.92
N GLU A 31 -23.42 -12.86 22.74
CA GLU A 31 -24.11 -14.15 22.66
C GLU A 31 -25.63 -14.04 22.92
N TYR A 32 -26.06 -13.02 23.67
CA TYR A 32 -27.46 -12.79 23.97
C TYR A 32 -28.12 -11.94 22.89
N TYR A 33 -27.66 -10.71 22.66
CA TYR A 33 -28.42 -9.77 21.85
C TYR A 33 -28.44 -10.18 20.34
N CYS A 34 -27.44 -10.91 19.84
CA CYS A 34 -27.52 -11.41 18.47
C CYS A 34 -28.51 -12.57 18.30
N MET A 35 -28.91 -13.26 19.38
CA MET A 35 -29.87 -14.34 19.34
C MET A 35 -31.31 -13.86 19.72
N ALA A 36 -31.39 -12.82 20.54
CA ALA A 36 -32.66 -12.42 21.18
C ALA A 36 -33.74 -11.99 20.18
N ASN A 37 -33.37 -11.41 19.04
CA ASN A 37 -34.29 -10.98 17.99
C ASN A 37 -34.54 -12.01 16.89
N ILE A 38 -33.75 -13.08 16.87
CA ILE A 38 -33.70 -14.07 15.76
C ILE A 38 -34.38 -15.38 16.23
N VAL A 39 -34.00 -15.85 17.40
CA VAL A 39 -34.36 -17.19 17.90
C VAL A 39 -35.61 -17.14 18.76
N SER A 40 -36.59 -17.97 18.46
CA SER A 40 -37.79 -18.17 19.30
C SER A 40 -37.46 -19.00 20.55
N ASP A 41 -38.35 -19.00 21.53
CA ASP A 41 -38.17 -19.78 22.77
C ASP A 41 -38.23 -21.30 22.53
N ASP A 42 -39.01 -21.74 21.55
CA ASP A 42 -39.10 -23.15 21.17
C ASP A 42 -37.82 -23.62 20.43
N GLU A 43 -37.29 -22.79 19.54
CA GLU A 43 -36.01 -23.05 18.89
C GLU A 43 -34.84 -23.08 19.89
N ALA A 44 -34.86 -22.20 20.90
CA ALA A 44 -33.87 -22.19 21.95
C ALA A 44 -33.95 -23.49 22.80
N ASP A 45 -35.14 -24.02 23.09
CA ASP A 45 -35.28 -25.31 23.77
C ASP A 45 -34.68 -26.47 22.98
N ILE A 46 -34.89 -26.52 21.66
CA ILE A 46 -34.32 -27.53 20.78
C ILE A 46 -32.78 -27.42 20.76
N ALA A 47 -32.26 -26.20 20.60
CA ALA A 47 -30.82 -25.94 20.58
C ALA A 47 -30.17 -26.35 21.92
N ILE A 48 -30.78 -26.01 23.06
CA ILE A 48 -30.31 -26.43 24.39
C ILE A 48 -30.35 -27.96 24.54
N ALA A 49 -31.41 -28.62 24.04
CA ALA A 49 -31.56 -30.07 24.09
C ALA A 49 -30.51 -30.84 23.25
N ALA A 50 -30.08 -30.23 22.13
CA ALA A 50 -29.01 -30.79 21.30
C ALA A 50 -27.68 -30.87 22.06
N GLY A 51 -27.39 -29.86 22.85
CA GLY A 51 -26.13 -29.72 23.57
C GLY A 51 -24.97 -29.39 22.62
N LEU A 52 -23.92 -28.81 23.18
CA LEU A 52 -22.79 -28.31 22.42
C LEU A 52 -21.97 -29.48 21.83
N ARG A 53 -21.63 -29.37 20.52
CA ARG A 53 -20.73 -30.29 19.79
C ARG A 53 -21.15 -31.79 19.87
N LYS A 54 -22.44 -32.04 19.68
CA LYS A 54 -23.01 -33.38 19.62
C LYS A 54 -23.90 -33.54 18.40
N GLU A 55 -23.68 -34.59 17.61
CA GLU A 55 -24.59 -34.95 16.51
C GLU A 55 -25.87 -35.53 17.09
N ARG A 56 -27.04 -35.07 16.59
CA ARG A 56 -28.37 -35.47 17.06
C ARG A 56 -29.30 -35.65 15.87
N THR A 57 -30.10 -36.71 15.89
CA THR A 57 -31.18 -36.89 14.92
C THR A 57 -32.39 -36.06 15.29
N ALA A 58 -33.27 -35.81 14.31
CA ALA A 58 -34.52 -35.09 14.57
C ALA A 58 -35.39 -35.84 15.60
N GLU A 59 -35.45 -37.18 15.54
CA GLU A 59 -36.19 -37.98 16.50
C GLU A 59 -35.72 -37.80 17.94
N TYR A 60 -34.38 -37.80 18.14
CA TYR A 60 -33.79 -37.53 19.44
C TYR A 60 -34.19 -36.18 19.99
N LEU A 61 -34.16 -35.13 19.16
CA LEU A 61 -34.50 -33.76 19.55
C LEU A 61 -35.98 -33.64 19.85
N ALA A 62 -36.85 -34.20 19.00
CA ALA A 62 -38.29 -34.20 19.20
C ALA A 62 -38.70 -34.82 20.56
N LYS A 63 -38.15 -36.02 20.83
CA LYS A 63 -38.35 -36.68 22.11
C LYS A 63 -37.88 -35.85 23.31
N LYS A 64 -36.76 -35.12 23.20
CA LYS A 64 -36.21 -34.32 24.29
C LYS A 64 -37.02 -33.10 24.62
N VAL A 65 -37.65 -32.48 23.60
CA VAL A 65 -38.48 -31.27 23.80
C VAL A 65 -39.99 -31.59 23.93
N GLY A 66 -40.38 -32.88 23.86
CA GLY A 66 -41.74 -33.36 24.03
C GLY A 66 -42.68 -33.00 22.87
N LYS A 67 -42.14 -32.93 21.63
CA LYS A 67 -42.85 -32.64 20.38
C LYS A 67 -42.66 -33.80 19.36
N THR A 68 -43.46 -33.77 18.28
CA THR A 68 -43.31 -34.70 17.16
C THR A 68 -42.16 -34.20 16.22
N VAL A 69 -41.67 -35.06 15.37
CA VAL A 69 -40.66 -34.73 14.36
C VAL A 69 -41.22 -33.67 13.37
N GLU A 70 -42.48 -33.83 12.99
CA GLU A 70 -43.19 -32.88 12.10
C GLU A 70 -43.28 -31.48 12.69
N GLU A 71 -43.51 -31.37 14.00
CA GLU A 71 -43.60 -30.06 14.70
C GLU A 71 -42.26 -29.39 14.81
N ILE A 72 -41.15 -30.13 14.99
CA ILE A 72 -39.83 -29.52 15.15
C ILE A 72 -39.11 -29.28 13.83
N LYS A 73 -39.49 -29.95 12.75
CA LYS A 73 -38.79 -29.84 11.44
C LYS A 73 -38.65 -28.39 10.94
N PRO A 74 -39.68 -27.55 10.94
CA PRO A 74 -39.56 -26.13 10.57
C PRO A 74 -38.62 -25.36 11.50
N LEU A 75 -38.62 -25.69 12.81
CA LEU A 75 -37.75 -25.05 13.80
C LEU A 75 -36.28 -25.47 13.58
N LEU A 76 -36.05 -26.72 13.22
CA LEU A 76 -34.72 -27.20 12.83
C LEU A 76 -34.21 -26.52 11.54
N ASP A 77 -35.07 -26.37 10.56
CA ASP A 77 -34.74 -25.66 9.32
C ASP A 77 -34.38 -24.18 9.58
N ASN A 78 -35.11 -23.51 10.46
CA ASN A 78 -34.79 -22.16 10.92
C ASN A 78 -33.43 -22.11 11.64
N LEU A 79 -33.15 -23.02 12.58
CA LEU A 79 -31.87 -23.07 13.28
C LEU A 79 -30.71 -23.33 12.32
N VAL A 80 -30.90 -24.10 11.24
CA VAL A 80 -29.92 -24.27 10.16
C VAL A 80 -29.79 -23.01 9.33
N TYR A 81 -30.93 -22.35 9.01
CA TYR A 81 -30.95 -21.08 8.26
C TYR A 81 -30.21 -19.97 9.03
N TYR A 82 -30.41 -19.88 10.35
CA TYR A 82 -29.69 -18.91 11.19
C TYR A 82 -28.21 -19.23 11.34
N GLY A 83 -27.78 -20.49 11.13
CA GLY A 83 -26.41 -20.92 11.31
C GLY A 83 -26.09 -21.43 12.71
N ILE A 84 -27.11 -21.69 13.55
CA ILE A 84 -26.95 -22.26 14.89
C ILE A 84 -26.65 -23.77 14.79
N PHE A 85 -27.32 -24.44 13.86
CA PHE A 85 -27.08 -25.84 13.55
C PHE A 85 -26.37 -26.04 12.20
N ARG A 86 -25.38 -26.93 12.20
CA ARG A 86 -24.90 -27.61 11.01
C ARG A 86 -25.79 -28.83 10.77
N ARG A 87 -26.23 -29.05 9.52
CA ARG A 87 -26.98 -30.21 9.08
C ARG A 87 -26.14 -30.99 8.06
N THR A 88 -25.88 -32.26 8.33
CA THR A 88 -25.14 -33.17 7.46
C THR A 88 -25.83 -34.52 7.38
N LEU A 89 -25.63 -35.24 6.28
CA LEU A 89 -26.14 -36.61 6.14
C LEU A 89 -25.22 -37.55 6.94
N ASP A 90 -25.79 -38.37 7.82
CA ASP A 90 -25.08 -39.53 8.42
C ASP A 90 -25.29 -40.74 7.49
N GLU A 91 -24.27 -41.16 6.79
CA GLU A 91 -24.33 -42.28 5.83
C GLU A 91 -24.70 -43.63 6.48
N LYS A 92 -24.38 -43.80 7.78
CA LYS A 92 -24.69 -45.05 8.52
C LYS A 92 -26.15 -45.11 8.94
N LEU A 93 -26.70 -43.96 9.30
CA LEU A 93 -28.11 -43.82 9.70
C LEU A 93 -29.02 -43.61 8.49
N GLY A 94 -28.51 -43.08 7.37
CA GLY A 94 -29.28 -42.72 6.20
C GLY A 94 -30.18 -41.51 6.41
N GLU A 95 -29.93 -40.68 7.45
CA GLU A 95 -30.73 -39.54 7.82
C GLU A 95 -29.86 -38.29 8.17
N ASP A 96 -30.48 -37.13 8.16
CA ASP A 96 -29.82 -35.88 8.54
C ASP A 96 -29.59 -35.83 10.03
N VAL A 97 -28.36 -35.43 10.43
CA VAL A 97 -27.99 -35.15 11.81
C VAL A 97 -27.70 -33.65 11.97
N TYR A 98 -28.02 -33.15 13.14
CA TYR A 98 -27.91 -31.75 13.52
C TYR A 98 -26.81 -31.60 14.57
N PHE A 99 -25.93 -30.61 14.37
CA PHE A 99 -24.78 -30.38 15.22
C PHE A 99 -24.67 -28.90 15.58
N MET A 100 -24.65 -28.57 16.85
CA MET A 100 -24.50 -27.19 17.34
C MET A 100 -23.04 -26.90 17.64
N GLN A 101 -22.48 -25.89 16.96
CA GLN A 101 -21.13 -25.40 17.18
C GLN A 101 -21.04 -24.50 18.42
N ILE A 102 -19.80 -24.16 18.82
CA ILE A 102 -19.56 -23.04 19.75
C ILE A 102 -19.89 -21.71 19.06
N PHE A 103 -20.03 -20.65 19.85
CA PHE A 103 -20.43 -19.36 19.33
C PHE A 103 -19.41 -18.80 18.30
N ALA A 104 -18.11 -18.83 18.64
CA ALA A 104 -17.01 -18.51 17.71
C ALA A 104 -15.73 -19.31 18.06
N PRO A 105 -15.03 -19.92 17.08
CA PRO A 105 -15.43 -20.03 15.68
C PRO A 105 -16.54 -21.06 15.47
N GLY A 106 -17.54 -20.73 14.69
CA GLY A 106 -18.66 -21.61 14.36
C GLY A 106 -19.97 -20.90 14.07
N ILE A 107 -20.82 -20.65 15.07
CA ILE A 107 -22.16 -20.06 14.88
C ILE A 107 -22.05 -18.66 14.24
N LEU A 108 -21.21 -17.77 14.76
CA LEU A 108 -21.07 -16.39 14.23
C LEU A 108 -20.63 -16.36 12.78
N GLU A 109 -19.69 -17.24 12.39
CA GLU A 109 -19.24 -17.34 11.00
C GLU A 109 -20.38 -17.78 10.07
N MET A 110 -21.19 -18.74 10.50
CA MET A 110 -22.33 -19.23 9.73
C MET A 110 -23.46 -18.18 9.62
N MET A 111 -23.69 -17.39 10.71
CA MET A 111 -24.64 -16.28 10.70
C MET A 111 -24.21 -15.17 9.75
N VAL A 112 -22.96 -14.75 9.82
CA VAL A 112 -22.40 -13.69 8.97
C VAL A 112 -22.36 -14.09 7.49
N ASN A 113 -22.14 -15.37 7.18
CA ASN A 113 -22.19 -15.88 5.80
C ASN A 113 -23.61 -16.03 5.23
N ASN A 114 -24.63 -15.75 6.01
CA ASN A 114 -26.00 -15.62 5.54
C ASN A 114 -26.30 -14.14 5.23
N LYS A 115 -26.21 -13.76 3.96
CA LYS A 115 -26.36 -12.36 3.51
C LYS A 115 -27.74 -11.79 3.80
N GLU A 116 -28.78 -12.60 3.71
CA GLU A 116 -30.15 -12.18 4.00
C GLU A 116 -30.33 -11.94 5.50
N LEU A 117 -29.81 -12.84 6.33
CA LEU A 117 -29.83 -12.68 7.78
C LEU A 117 -29.07 -11.44 8.20
N MET A 118 -27.88 -11.18 7.62
CA MET A 118 -27.08 -9.99 7.90
C MET A 118 -27.79 -8.69 7.51
N ALA A 119 -28.52 -8.69 6.40
CA ALA A 119 -29.31 -7.53 5.96
C ALA A 119 -30.51 -7.25 6.90
N ALA A 120 -31.15 -8.30 7.41
CA ALA A 120 -32.26 -8.19 8.36
C ALA A 120 -31.79 -7.89 9.80
N HIS A 121 -30.60 -8.37 10.18
CA HIS A 121 -30.04 -8.35 11.53
C HIS A 121 -28.59 -7.87 11.56
N PRO A 122 -28.31 -6.57 11.28
CA PRO A 122 -26.94 -6.04 11.24
C PRO A 122 -26.21 -6.11 12.60
N GLU A 123 -26.94 -6.30 13.71
CA GLU A 123 -26.39 -6.54 15.03
C GLU A 123 -25.51 -7.80 15.11
N VAL A 124 -25.67 -8.76 14.21
CA VAL A 124 -24.83 -9.98 14.12
C VAL A 124 -23.38 -9.61 13.80
N GLY A 125 -23.16 -8.70 12.85
CA GLY A 125 -21.83 -8.21 12.51
C GLY A 125 -21.15 -7.51 13.68
N ARG A 126 -21.90 -6.68 14.41
CA ARG A 126 -21.42 -6.02 15.64
C ARG A 126 -21.10 -7.06 16.72
N ALA A 127 -21.95 -8.07 16.90
CA ALA A 127 -21.72 -9.14 17.88
C ALA A 127 -20.40 -9.89 17.64
N PHE A 128 -20.05 -10.13 16.39
CA PHE A 128 -18.77 -10.78 16.02
C PHE A 128 -17.58 -9.93 16.49
N GLU A 129 -17.59 -8.62 16.21
CA GLU A 129 -16.51 -7.72 16.62
C GLU A 129 -16.43 -7.57 18.15
N GLU A 130 -17.57 -7.37 18.82
CA GLU A 130 -17.60 -7.24 20.28
C GLU A 130 -17.17 -8.53 20.98
N TYR A 131 -17.57 -9.69 20.47
CA TYR A 131 -17.11 -10.97 20.98
C TYR A 131 -15.59 -11.10 20.89
N THR A 132 -15.03 -10.71 19.74
CA THR A 132 -13.58 -10.71 19.53
C THR A 132 -12.87 -9.83 20.57
N ARG A 133 -13.38 -8.64 20.85
CA ARG A 133 -12.75 -7.70 21.79
C ARG A 133 -12.98 -8.09 23.25
N VAL A 134 -14.18 -8.43 23.61
CA VAL A 134 -14.55 -8.62 25.01
C VAL A 134 -14.24 -10.04 25.52
N ARG A 135 -14.59 -11.07 24.74
CA ARG A 135 -14.39 -12.45 25.19
C ARG A 135 -12.98 -12.92 25.03
N MET A 136 -12.34 -12.58 23.94
CA MET A 136 -10.96 -12.98 23.71
C MET A 136 -9.97 -12.20 24.58
N GLN A 137 -10.32 -11.03 25.06
CA GLN A 137 -9.58 -10.35 26.11
C GLN A 137 -9.45 -11.19 27.38
N LEU A 138 -10.50 -11.91 27.76
CA LEU A 138 -10.53 -12.78 28.94
C LEU A 138 -9.86 -14.15 28.68
N LEU A 139 -10.10 -14.71 27.51
CA LEU A 139 -9.63 -16.06 27.15
C LEU A 139 -8.17 -16.10 26.66
N GLY A 140 -7.74 -15.07 25.92
CA GLY A 140 -6.41 -15.07 25.30
C GLY A 140 -5.26 -15.41 26.27
N PRO A 141 -5.14 -14.75 27.44
CA PRO A 141 -4.02 -15.01 28.37
C PRO A 141 -4.04 -16.39 29.03
N VAL A 142 -5.16 -17.07 29.00
CA VAL A 142 -5.29 -18.40 29.64
C VAL A 142 -5.24 -19.55 28.63
N LEU A 143 -5.19 -19.25 27.33
CA LEU A 143 -5.00 -20.26 26.30
C LEU A 143 -3.59 -20.86 26.42
N PRO A 144 -3.46 -22.19 26.47
CA PRO A 144 -2.18 -22.84 26.52
C PRO A 144 -1.39 -22.68 25.23
N ASN A 145 -0.07 -22.75 25.31
CA ASN A 145 0.78 -22.69 24.13
C ASN A 145 0.44 -23.83 23.16
N GLY A 146 0.21 -23.50 21.89
CA GLY A 146 -0.17 -24.46 20.85
C GLY A 146 -1.64 -24.93 20.89
N TYR A 147 -2.45 -24.47 21.85
CA TYR A 147 -3.86 -24.87 22.02
C TYR A 147 -4.87 -23.77 21.66
N GLY A 148 -4.51 -22.87 20.77
CA GLY A 148 -5.48 -21.91 20.23
C GLY A 148 -6.56 -22.59 19.39
N LEU A 149 -7.72 -21.95 19.28
CA LEU A 149 -8.83 -22.44 18.43
C LEU A 149 -8.44 -22.52 16.96
N MET A 150 -7.59 -21.59 16.52
CA MET A 150 -7.03 -21.52 15.18
C MET A 150 -5.51 -21.56 15.27
N ARG A 151 -4.85 -22.03 14.22
CA ARG A 151 -3.39 -22.09 14.12
C ARG A 151 -2.93 -21.67 12.74
N VAL A 152 -1.89 -20.85 12.71
CA VAL A 152 -1.17 -20.49 11.49
C VAL A 152 -0.50 -21.72 10.87
N ILE A 153 -0.73 -21.91 9.58
CA ILE A 153 0.03 -22.87 8.76
C ILE A 153 0.97 -22.07 7.87
N PRO A 154 2.26 -22.42 7.80
CA PRO A 154 3.20 -21.79 6.92
C PRO A 154 2.83 -21.97 5.44
N VAL A 155 3.24 -21.03 4.61
CA VAL A 155 3.33 -21.21 3.16
C VAL A 155 4.17 -22.47 2.89
N GLU A 156 3.63 -23.42 2.13
CA GLU A 156 4.23 -24.75 2.01
C GLU A 156 5.60 -24.72 1.32
N SER A 157 5.77 -23.82 0.32
CA SER A 157 7.07 -23.62 -0.33
C SER A 157 8.17 -23.15 0.63
N ALA A 158 7.81 -22.48 1.71
CA ALA A 158 8.75 -21.96 2.71
C ALA A 158 9.27 -23.04 3.67
N ILE A 159 8.65 -24.20 3.71
CA ILE A 159 8.98 -25.29 4.67
C ILE A 159 9.39 -26.60 4.01
N LYS A 160 9.30 -26.70 2.68
CA LYS A 160 9.50 -27.97 1.94
C LYS A 160 10.85 -28.65 2.21
N ASP A 161 11.91 -27.86 2.41
CA ASP A 161 13.29 -28.33 2.58
C ASP A 161 13.75 -28.33 4.05
N ILE A 162 12.84 -28.05 5.01
CA ILE A 162 13.18 -28.02 6.44
C ILE A 162 13.07 -29.44 7.02
N PRO A 163 14.12 -29.96 7.67
CA PRO A 163 14.07 -31.27 8.32
C PRO A 163 13.03 -31.32 9.45
N GLY A 164 12.35 -32.46 9.59
CA GLY A 164 11.42 -32.72 10.69
C GLY A 164 10.07 -32.00 10.58
N VAL A 165 9.70 -31.51 9.39
CA VAL A 165 8.35 -30.99 9.11
C VAL A 165 7.35 -32.15 9.13
N SER A 166 6.31 -32.01 9.93
CA SER A 166 5.24 -32.98 10.03
C SER A 166 4.14 -32.71 9.00
N ASP A 167 3.39 -33.75 8.61
CA ASP A 167 2.34 -33.56 7.58
C ASP A 167 1.26 -32.56 7.99
N TYR A 168 0.87 -32.53 9.26
CA TYR A 168 -0.12 -31.56 9.77
C TYR A 168 0.35 -30.09 9.69
N GLU A 169 1.60 -29.83 9.33
CA GLU A 169 2.16 -28.48 9.09
C GLU A 169 2.07 -28.07 7.63
N LYS A 170 1.57 -28.95 6.73
CA LYS A 170 1.44 -28.73 5.29
C LYS A 170 -0.01 -28.52 4.86
N LEU A 171 -0.26 -27.56 4.00
CA LEU A 171 -1.59 -27.33 3.42
C LEU A 171 -2.02 -28.50 2.53
N SER A 172 -1.10 -29.05 1.77
CA SER A 172 -1.34 -30.23 0.92
C SER A 172 -1.85 -31.44 1.69
N TYR A 173 -1.43 -31.64 2.94
CA TYR A 173 -1.96 -32.70 3.79
C TYR A 173 -3.48 -32.59 3.97
N TYR A 174 -3.99 -31.40 4.27
CA TYR A 174 -5.43 -31.18 4.46
C TYR A 174 -6.19 -31.30 3.14
N LEU A 175 -5.66 -30.77 2.04
CA LEU A 175 -6.28 -30.90 0.72
C LEU A 175 -6.34 -32.35 0.24
N ASN A 176 -5.36 -33.18 0.62
CA ASN A 176 -5.35 -34.60 0.24
C ASN A 176 -6.21 -35.48 1.16
N LYS A 177 -6.57 -35.00 2.34
CA LYS A 177 -7.37 -35.73 3.32
C LYS A 177 -8.85 -35.82 2.98
N TYR A 178 -9.37 -34.83 2.22
CA TYR A 178 -10.79 -34.66 1.94
C TYR A 178 -11.09 -34.69 0.44
N ASP A 179 -12.33 -35.07 0.09
CA ASP A 179 -12.80 -35.15 -1.30
C ASP A 179 -13.86 -34.09 -1.65
N THR A 180 -14.43 -33.45 -0.64
CA THR A 180 -15.45 -32.40 -0.83
C THR A 180 -14.91 -31.07 -0.39
N PHE A 181 -14.99 -30.07 -1.30
CA PHE A 181 -14.48 -28.71 -1.08
C PHE A 181 -15.55 -27.70 -1.41
N SER A 182 -15.55 -26.61 -0.65
CA SER A 182 -16.34 -25.43 -0.95
C SER A 182 -15.56 -24.16 -0.63
N VAL A 183 -15.97 -23.04 -1.21
CA VAL A 183 -15.41 -21.72 -0.88
C VAL A 183 -16.54 -20.77 -0.53
N SER A 184 -16.36 -20.03 0.54
CA SER A 184 -17.27 -19.00 1.02
C SER A 184 -16.57 -17.65 1.20
N PRO A 185 -17.36 -16.55 1.31
CA PRO A 185 -16.83 -15.28 1.80
C PRO A 185 -16.15 -15.43 3.16
N CYS A 186 -15.17 -14.57 3.45
CA CYS A 186 -14.52 -14.54 4.77
C CYS A 186 -15.42 -13.85 5.80
N SER A 187 -16.00 -14.59 6.74
CA SER A 187 -16.90 -14.07 7.77
C SER A 187 -16.28 -12.96 8.62
N CYS A 188 -14.99 -13.08 8.97
CA CYS A 188 -14.29 -12.05 9.74
C CYS A 188 -14.22 -10.71 8.99
N ARG A 189 -13.99 -10.71 7.66
CA ARG A 189 -13.98 -9.50 6.85
C ARG A 189 -15.38 -8.97 6.63
N ALA A 190 -16.33 -9.85 6.33
CA ALA A 190 -17.72 -9.48 6.14
C ALA A 190 -18.30 -8.79 7.39
N SER A 191 -18.00 -9.32 8.59
CA SER A 191 -18.35 -8.68 9.86
C SER A 191 -17.74 -7.27 9.99
N ARG A 192 -16.44 -7.12 9.71
CA ARG A 192 -15.77 -5.82 9.79
C ARG A 192 -16.33 -4.83 8.76
N THR A 193 -16.58 -5.28 7.55
CA THR A 193 -17.19 -4.47 6.48
C THR A 193 -18.59 -4.00 6.86
N SER A 194 -19.40 -4.86 7.48
CA SER A 194 -20.78 -4.52 7.87
C SER A 194 -20.87 -3.40 8.92
N ILE A 195 -19.82 -3.20 9.71
CA ILE A 195 -19.73 -2.12 10.71
C ILE A 195 -18.90 -0.92 10.26
N GLY A 196 -18.50 -0.85 8.99
CA GLY A 196 -17.71 0.24 8.43
C GLY A 196 -16.20 0.19 8.73
N ASP A 197 -15.70 -0.93 9.23
CA ASP A 197 -14.32 -1.13 9.68
C ASP A 197 -13.51 -2.06 8.75
N GLY A 198 -13.91 -2.20 7.49
CA GLY A 198 -13.20 -2.98 6.48
C GLY A 198 -11.78 -2.47 6.22
N CYS A 199 -10.85 -3.36 5.90
CA CYS A 199 -9.42 -3.05 5.78
C CYS A 199 -8.90 -2.95 4.34
N GLY A 200 -9.78 -2.96 3.36
CA GLY A 200 -9.44 -2.98 1.94
C GLY A 200 -9.19 -4.39 1.37
N HIS A 201 -9.15 -5.42 2.21
CA HIS A 201 -9.22 -6.80 1.77
C HIS A 201 -10.68 -7.24 1.71
N LEU A 202 -11.14 -7.61 0.53
CA LEU A 202 -12.51 -8.07 0.33
C LEU A 202 -12.74 -9.46 0.94
N ASP A 203 -13.99 -9.82 1.15
CA ASP A 203 -14.37 -11.07 1.82
C ASP A 203 -14.66 -12.22 0.85
N GLU A 204 -14.77 -11.96 -0.45
CA GLU A 204 -15.17 -12.95 -1.46
C GLU A 204 -14.14 -14.08 -1.64
N ASP A 205 -14.65 -15.30 -1.76
CA ASP A 205 -13.89 -16.51 -2.14
C ASP A 205 -12.58 -16.74 -1.35
N MET A 206 -12.62 -16.58 -0.03
CA MET A 206 -11.42 -16.62 0.81
C MET A 206 -11.39 -17.74 1.86
N CYS A 207 -12.53 -18.32 2.24
CA CYS A 207 -12.56 -19.43 3.20
C CYS A 207 -12.87 -20.73 2.47
N VAL A 208 -11.92 -21.67 2.49
CA VAL A 208 -12.05 -23.00 1.89
C VAL A 208 -12.47 -23.97 2.98
N GLN A 209 -13.68 -24.53 2.87
CA GLN A 209 -14.17 -25.59 3.75
C GLN A 209 -13.95 -26.96 3.11
N MET A 210 -13.77 -28.01 3.92
CA MET A 210 -13.49 -29.37 3.50
C MET A 210 -14.36 -30.38 4.26
N GLY A 211 -14.68 -31.51 3.60
CA GLY A 211 -15.44 -32.61 4.18
C GLY A 211 -16.89 -32.23 4.53
N LYS A 212 -17.40 -32.73 5.67
CA LYS A 212 -18.78 -32.46 6.13
C LYS A 212 -19.08 -30.95 6.29
N GLY A 213 -18.06 -30.16 6.64
CA GLY A 213 -18.21 -28.71 6.69
C GLY A 213 -18.51 -28.10 5.32
N ALA A 214 -17.80 -28.51 4.29
CA ALA A 214 -18.06 -28.08 2.91
C ALA A 214 -19.45 -28.48 2.44
N GLU A 215 -19.86 -29.73 2.72
CA GLU A 215 -21.19 -30.21 2.38
C GLU A 215 -22.30 -29.35 3.00
N HIS A 216 -22.17 -29.04 4.30
CA HIS A 216 -23.13 -28.16 4.96
C HIS A 216 -23.21 -26.77 4.34
N TYR A 217 -22.06 -26.15 4.08
CA TYR A 217 -22.02 -24.81 3.48
C TYR A 217 -22.64 -24.79 2.09
N ILE A 218 -22.42 -25.85 1.27
CA ILE A 218 -23.05 -26.01 -0.04
C ILE A 218 -24.56 -26.18 0.10
N ARG A 219 -25.01 -27.12 0.94
CA ARG A 219 -26.44 -27.43 1.15
C ARG A 219 -27.23 -26.27 1.72
N SER A 220 -26.58 -25.41 2.50
CA SER A 220 -27.18 -24.23 3.12
C SER A 220 -27.05 -22.95 2.28
N GLY A 221 -26.51 -23.03 1.04
CA GLY A 221 -26.36 -21.89 0.14
C GLY A 221 -25.32 -20.83 0.58
N ARG A 222 -24.43 -21.16 1.55
CA ARG A 222 -23.41 -20.25 2.08
C ARG A 222 -22.09 -20.30 1.31
N ALA A 223 -21.89 -21.36 0.51
CA ALA A 223 -20.67 -21.55 -0.24
C ALA A 223 -20.97 -22.20 -1.59
N ARG A 224 -20.10 -21.99 -2.57
CA ARG A 224 -20.10 -22.76 -3.81
C ARG A 224 -19.16 -23.95 -3.72
N ARG A 225 -19.52 -25.06 -4.40
CA ARG A 225 -18.62 -26.21 -4.55
C ARG A 225 -17.43 -25.83 -5.42
N ILE A 226 -16.25 -26.32 -5.06
CA ILE A 226 -15.01 -26.17 -5.83
C ILE A 226 -14.28 -27.51 -5.94
N THR A 227 -13.31 -27.58 -6.86
CA THR A 227 -12.37 -28.71 -6.95
C THR A 227 -11.19 -28.52 -6.02
N ARG A 228 -10.36 -29.56 -5.87
CA ARG A 228 -9.10 -29.48 -5.12
C ARG A 228 -8.11 -28.53 -5.79
N GLU A 229 -8.06 -28.55 -7.12
CA GLU A 229 -7.19 -27.68 -7.93
C GLU A 229 -7.60 -26.21 -7.74
N GLU A 230 -8.89 -25.91 -7.79
CA GLU A 230 -9.39 -24.56 -7.54
C GLU A 230 -9.12 -24.11 -6.09
N ALA A 231 -9.20 -25.02 -5.11
CA ALA A 231 -8.82 -24.70 -3.73
C ALA A 231 -7.33 -24.31 -3.63
N MET A 232 -6.44 -25.01 -4.34
CA MET A 232 -5.02 -24.66 -4.41
C MET A 232 -4.80 -23.32 -5.10
N GLU A 233 -5.52 -23.02 -6.21
CA GLU A 233 -5.44 -21.71 -6.87
C GLU A 233 -5.85 -20.56 -5.94
N ILE A 234 -6.89 -20.74 -5.14
CA ILE A 234 -7.33 -19.77 -4.13
C ILE A 234 -6.24 -19.55 -3.08
N ILE A 235 -5.58 -20.60 -2.62
CA ILE A 235 -4.48 -20.53 -1.66
C ILE A 235 -3.30 -19.75 -2.24
N LEU A 236 -2.85 -20.08 -3.44
CA LEU A 236 -1.74 -19.38 -4.09
C LEU A 236 -2.07 -17.90 -4.35
N ARG A 237 -3.29 -17.61 -4.81
CA ARG A 237 -3.78 -16.25 -4.98
C ARG A 237 -3.81 -15.48 -3.66
N ALA A 238 -4.15 -16.12 -2.56
CA ALA A 238 -4.11 -15.52 -1.23
C ALA A 238 -2.67 -15.14 -0.83
N GLU A 239 -1.69 -16.00 -1.08
CA GLU A 239 -0.27 -15.73 -0.84
C GLU A 239 0.23 -14.53 -1.65
N GLU A 240 -0.15 -14.44 -2.93
CA GLU A 240 0.17 -13.29 -3.80
C GLU A 240 -0.38 -11.98 -3.24
N ASN A 241 -1.57 -12.01 -2.65
CA ASN A 241 -2.23 -10.87 -2.02
C ASN A 241 -1.81 -10.61 -0.56
N GLY A 242 -0.79 -11.30 -0.05
CA GLY A 242 -0.29 -11.10 1.31
C GLY A 242 -1.21 -11.64 2.41
N LEU A 243 -2.05 -12.62 2.09
CA LEU A 243 -2.93 -13.30 3.03
C LEU A 243 -2.26 -14.59 3.51
N MET A 244 -2.25 -14.80 4.82
CA MET A 244 -1.67 -16.00 5.43
C MET A 244 -2.74 -17.07 5.65
N HIS A 245 -2.27 -18.30 5.85
CA HIS A 245 -3.14 -19.46 6.07
C HIS A 245 -3.34 -19.75 7.54
N ASP A 246 -4.57 -20.08 7.89
CA ASP A 246 -4.99 -20.40 9.25
C ASP A 246 -5.98 -21.57 9.21
N ILE A 247 -5.83 -22.50 10.13
CA ILE A 247 -6.71 -23.68 10.22
C ILE A 247 -7.25 -23.85 11.63
N PRO A 248 -8.40 -24.52 11.80
CA PRO A 248 -8.81 -25.01 13.10
C PRO A 248 -7.72 -25.89 13.71
N ASN A 249 -7.30 -25.59 14.93
CA ASN A 249 -6.20 -26.24 15.61
C ASN A 249 -6.68 -27.33 16.59
N ILE A 250 -7.97 -27.48 16.72
CA ILE A 250 -8.60 -28.43 17.62
C ILE A 250 -9.27 -29.48 16.76
N GLU A 251 -8.92 -30.76 16.96
CA GLU A 251 -9.59 -31.83 16.25
C GLU A 251 -11.09 -31.80 16.53
N GLU A 252 -11.87 -31.78 15.46
CA GLU A 252 -13.32 -31.91 15.55
C GLU A 252 -13.71 -33.39 15.65
N ALA A 253 -14.79 -33.63 16.35
CA ALA A 253 -15.48 -34.92 16.24
C ALA A 253 -16.12 -34.99 14.85
N GLY A 254 -15.40 -35.52 13.88
CA GLY A 254 -15.89 -35.67 12.52
C GLY A 254 -14.99 -35.10 11.42
N ASP A 255 -15.35 -35.41 10.19
CA ASP A 255 -14.57 -35.25 8.99
C ASP A 255 -14.73 -33.85 8.39
N SER A 256 -14.32 -32.80 9.07
CA SER A 256 -14.33 -31.43 8.53
C SER A 256 -13.10 -30.63 8.92
N ALA A 257 -12.64 -29.80 8.01
CA ALA A 257 -11.61 -28.81 8.25
C ALA A 257 -11.92 -27.53 7.42
N ALA A 258 -11.18 -26.46 7.68
CA ALA A 258 -11.22 -25.26 6.87
C ALA A 258 -9.83 -24.66 6.74
N ILE A 259 -9.50 -24.13 5.56
CA ILE A 259 -8.33 -23.29 5.35
C ILE A 259 -8.82 -21.87 5.18
N CYS A 260 -8.46 -21.01 6.12
CA CYS A 260 -8.76 -19.58 6.07
C CYS A 260 -7.57 -18.84 5.47
N ASN A 261 -7.85 -17.89 4.55
CA ASN A 261 -6.86 -17.00 3.95
C ASN A 261 -6.97 -15.63 4.61
N CYS A 262 -6.13 -15.37 5.61
CA CYS A 262 -6.35 -14.36 6.63
C CYS A 262 -5.45 -13.13 6.51
N CYS A 263 -5.99 -11.98 6.90
CA CYS A 263 -5.23 -10.76 7.21
C CYS A 263 -5.28 -10.46 8.70
N SER A 264 -4.25 -9.82 9.23
CA SER A 264 -4.21 -9.42 10.66
C SER A 264 -5.19 -8.31 11.02
N CYS A 265 -5.77 -7.64 10.04
CA CYS A 265 -6.69 -6.52 10.26
C CYS A 265 -8.09 -6.98 10.67
N ALA A 266 -8.55 -8.12 10.17
CA ALA A 266 -9.92 -8.60 10.36
C ALA A 266 -10.02 -9.96 11.06
N CYS A 267 -9.06 -10.88 10.84
CA CYS A 267 -9.15 -12.25 11.33
C CYS A 267 -9.34 -12.33 12.85
N PHE A 268 -10.37 -13.05 13.28
CA PHE A 268 -10.69 -13.30 14.69
C PHE A 268 -9.50 -13.92 15.45
N GLY A 269 -8.96 -15.05 14.96
CA GLY A 269 -7.86 -15.74 15.62
C GLY A 269 -6.59 -14.92 15.72
N LEU A 270 -6.15 -14.30 14.60
CA LEU A 270 -4.95 -13.47 14.58
C LEU A 270 -5.07 -12.25 15.50
N ARG A 271 -6.19 -11.53 15.41
CA ARG A 271 -6.41 -10.33 16.25
C ARG A 271 -6.42 -10.70 17.73
N ALA A 272 -7.07 -11.78 18.10
CA ALA A 272 -7.07 -12.26 19.47
C ALA A 272 -5.66 -12.55 19.99
N GLY A 273 -4.85 -13.24 19.19
CA GLY A 273 -3.45 -13.51 19.52
C GLY A 273 -2.57 -12.26 19.58
N LEU A 274 -2.75 -11.35 18.63
CA LEU A 274 -1.92 -10.13 18.53
C LEU A 274 -2.29 -9.08 19.57
N MET A 275 -3.60 -8.82 19.78
CA MET A 275 -4.08 -7.78 20.70
C MET A 275 -3.90 -8.17 22.18
N PHE A 276 -4.10 -9.45 22.51
CA PHE A 276 -4.17 -9.89 23.91
C PHE A 276 -2.96 -10.71 24.35
N GLY A 277 -1.86 -10.67 23.60
CA GLY A 277 -0.60 -11.33 23.98
C GLY A 277 -0.65 -12.86 23.93
N ALA A 278 -1.62 -13.45 23.24
CA ALA A 278 -1.81 -14.88 23.13
C ALA A 278 -1.20 -15.49 21.86
N ARG A 279 -0.06 -14.96 21.40
CA ARG A 279 0.57 -15.40 20.14
C ARG A 279 0.95 -16.87 20.16
N ASP A 280 1.40 -17.39 21.30
CA ASP A 280 1.76 -18.80 21.45
C ASP A 280 0.57 -19.76 21.30
N ALA A 281 -0.65 -19.26 21.37
CA ALA A 281 -1.85 -20.06 21.09
C ALA A 281 -2.13 -20.20 19.58
N ILE A 282 -1.66 -19.27 18.75
CA ILE A 282 -2.03 -19.21 17.32
C ILE A 282 -0.88 -19.42 16.34
N ARG A 283 0.39 -19.19 16.77
CA ARG A 283 1.55 -19.26 15.87
C ARG A 283 1.85 -20.69 15.41
N SER A 284 2.50 -20.81 14.26
CA SER A 284 3.06 -22.06 13.78
C SER A 284 4.30 -22.49 14.59
N ASN A 285 4.85 -23.66 14.27
CA ASN A 285 6.09 -24.15 14.88
C ASN A 285 7.36 -23.45 14.36
N PHE A 286 7.22 -22.49 13.47
CA PHE A 286 8.33 -21.86 12.76
C PHE A 286 8.51 -20.38 13.18
N VAL A 287 9.70 -19.87 12.88
CA VAL A 287 10.04 -18.44 12.98
C VAL A 287 10.86 -18.04 11.77
N ALA A 288 10.73 -16.80 11.33
CA ALA A 288 11.54 -16.28 10.24
C ALA A 288 12.96 -15.98 10.73
N GLU A 289 13.94 -16.26 9.88
CA GLU A 289 15.36 -15.94 10.05
C GLU A 289 15.86 -15.16 8.82
N ILE A 290 16.73 -14.20 9.02
CA ILE A 290 17.22 -13.33 7.95
C ILE A 290 18.72 -13.49 7.79
N ASP A 291 19.14 -13.77 6.56
CA ASP A 291 20.52 -13.63 6.12
C ASP A 291 20.80 -12.14 5.80
N GLU A 292 21.43 -11.46 6.75
CA GLU A 292 21.75 -10.04 6.63
C GLU A 292 22.74 -9.74 5.49
N ALA A 293 23.58 -10.71 5.10
CA ALA A 293 24.51 -10.53 4.00
C ALA A 293 23.79 -10.44 2.63
N LYS A 294 22.67 -11.13 2.50
CA LYS A 294 21.80 -11.10 1.31
C LYS A 294 20.75 -9.99 1.36
N CYS A 295 20.32 -9.59 2.56
CA CYS A 295 19.24 -8.63 2.75
C CYS A 295 19.63 -7.23 2.26
N VAL A 296 18.72 -6.58 1.54
CA VAL A 296 18.90 -5.22 0.99
C VAL A 296 17.88 -4.21 1.58
N ALA A 297 17.15 -4.58 2.61
CA ALA A 297 16.13 -3.73 3.27
C ALA A 297 15.13 -3.10 2.29
N CYS A 298 14.71 -3.82 1.26
CA CYS A 298 13.73 -3.31 0.28
C CYS A 298 12.32 -3.09 0.87
N ALA A 299 12.07 -3.60 2.09
CA ALA A 299 10.83 -3.53 2.86
C ALA A 299 9.64 -4.34 2.33
N GLN A 300 9.74 -5.08 1.22
CA GLN A 300 8.63 -5.87 0.68
C GLN A 300 8.07 -6.89 1.71
N CYS A 301 8.95 -7.53 2.47
CA CYS A 301 8.58 -8.44 3.55
C CYS A 301 7.95 -7.71 4.76
N VAL A 302 8.40 -6.47 5.04
CA VAL A 302 7.87 -5.65 6.15
C VAL A 302 6.42 -5.27 5.88
N GLU A 303 6.13 -4.77 4.67
CA GLU A 303 4.78 -4.37 4.26
C GLU A 303 3.79 -5.54 4.26
N THR A 304 4.26 -6.74 3.93
CA THR A 304 3.42 -7.94 3.84
C THR A 304 3.23 -8.63 5.20
N CYS A 305 4.09 -8.39 6.19
CA CYS A 305 4.10 -9.15 7.44
C CYS A 305 2.82 -8.97 8.27
N PRO A 306 1.96 -10.01 8.42
CA PRO A 306 0.72 -9.90 9.18
C PRO A 306 0.97 -9.79 10.69
N GLY A 307 2.07 -10.33 11.18
CA GLY A 307 2.47 -10.26 12.60
C GLY A 307 3.14 -8.95 13.00
N ASN A 308 3.45 -8.08 12.04
CA ASN A 308 4.26 -6.87 12.24
C ASN A 308 5.62 -7.18 12.91
N ALA A 309 6.19 -8.34 12.57
CA ALA A 309 7.39 -8.90 13.18
C ALA A 309 8.69 -8.47 12.49
N LEU A 310 8.58 -7.98 11.26
CA LEU A 310 9.74 -7.56 10.47
C LEU A 310 9.94 -6.06 10.63
N LYS A 311 11.15 -5.68 11.01
CA LYS A 311 11.54 -4.29 11.27
C LYS A 311 12.70 -3.90 10.36
N LEU A 312 12.69 -2.65 9.93
CA LEU A 312 13.81 -2.09 9.19
C LEU A 312 14.89 -1.65 10.18
N GLY A 313 16.11 -2.10 9.96
CA GLY A 313 17.23 -1.83 10.84
C GLY A 313 18.50 -1.43 10.10
N GLN A 314 19.45 -0.91 10.85
CA GLN A 314 20.79 -0.59 10.36
C GLN A 314 21.62 -1.86 10.16
N LYS A 315 22.40 -1.87 9.11
CA LYS A 315 23.44 -2.86 8.85
C LYS A 315 24.83 -2.24 8.96
N LEU A 316 24.94 -1.01 8.49
CA LEU A 316 26.14 -0.19 8.64
C LEU A 316 25.92 0.78 9.79
N CYS A 317 26.96 1.19 10.44
CA CYS A 317 26.99 2.37 11.27
C CYS A 317 26.37 2.25 12.65
N SER A 318 26.00 1.07 13.13
CA SER A 318 25.54 0.93 14.51
C SER A 318 26.44 -0.04 15.28
N SER A 319 27.13 0.46 16.29
CA SER A 319 27.73 -0.33 17.34
C SER A 319 26.70 -0.77 18.39
N GLU A 320 25.46 -0.27 18.29
CA GLU A 320 24.39 -0.57 19.24
C GLU A 320 23.63 -1.84 18.84
N ASP A 321 23.34 -2.66 19.83
CA ASP A 321 22.43 -3.80 19.66
C ASP A 321 21.02 -3.29 19.33
N LEU A 322 20.44 -3.76 18.25
CA LEU A 322 19.06 -3.46 17.85
C LEU A 322 18.02 -4.08 18.79
N THR A 323 18.46 -4.91 19.72
CA THR A 323 17.61 -5.52 20.75
C THR A 323 17.83 -4.79 22.08
N PRO A 324 16.93 -3.88 22.47
CA PRO A 324 17.13 -3.09 23.68
C PRO A 324 17.06 -3.95 24.94
N PRO A 325 17.95 -3.73 25.92
CA PRO A 325 17.93 -4.44 27.17
C PRO A 325 16.60 -4.27 27.93
N GLY A 326 16.01 -5.37 28.36
CA GLY A 326 14.78 -5.33 29.15
C GLY A 326 13.52 -4.89 28.38
N TYR A 327 13.59 -4.80 27.08
CA TYR A 327 12.46 -4.42 26.22
C TYR A 327 11.26 -5.35 26.39
N ALA A 328 11.48 -6.63 26.63
CA ALA A 328 10.43 -7.59 26.94
C ALA A 328 9.48 -7.14 28.05
N LYS A 329 9.97 -6.33 28.99
CA LYS A 329 9.17 -5.78 30.08
C LYS A 329 8.35 -4.55 29.69
N LEU A 330 8.78 -3.82 28.67
CA LEU A 330 8.11 -2.59 28.20
C LEU A 330 6.87 -2.85 27.38
N THR A 331 6.80 -3.98 26.70
CA THR A 331 5.70 -4.35 25.80
C THR A 331 4.55 -5.05 26.51
N ASN A 332 4.63 -5.18 27.82
CA ASN A 332 3.48 -5.57 28.60
C ASN A 332 2.32 -4.64 28.29
N THR A 333 1.37 -5.13 27.51
CA THR A 333 0.08 -4.47 27.43
C THR A 333 -0.47 -4.36 28.85
N VAL A 334 -1.27 -3.36 29.13
CA VAL A 334 -1.94 -3.20 30.43
C VAL A 334 -2.67 -4.51 30.83
N PHE A 335 -3.11 -5.24 29.84
CA PHE A 335 -3.79 -6.51 29.98
C PHE A 335 -2.86 -7.61 30.53
N VAL A 336 -1.69 -7.83 29.92
CA VAL A 336 -0.71 -8.84 30.37
C VAL A 336 -0.20 -8.52 31.77
N LYS A 337 0.06 -7.28 32.07
CA LYS A 337 0.50 -6.81 33.41
C LYS A 337 -0.54 -7.07 34.50
N LYS A 338 -1.83 -7.05 34.16
CA LYS A 338 -2.93 -7.26 35.11
C LYS A 338 -3.43 -8.70 35.20
N THR A 339 -2.96 -9.59 34.33
CA THR A 339 -3.44 -10.95 34.21
C THR A 339 -2.45 -12.03 34.64
N PHE A 340 -2.62 -13.25 34.18
CA PHE A 340 -1.99 -14.45 34.65
C PHE A 340 -0.63 -14.75 34.01
N ASN A 341 -0.05 -13.85 33.21
CA ASN A 341 1.23 -14.10 32.54
C ASN A 341 2.27 -13.04 32.91
N PRO A 342 2.84 -13.09 34.14
CA PRO A 342 3.82 -12.12 34.62
C PRO A 342 5.18 -12.26 33.94
N ASP A 343 5.45 -13.41 33.35
CA ASP A 343 6.66 -13.76 32.62
C ASP A 343 6.51 -13.59 31.10
N TYR A 344 5.45 -12.91 30.69
CA TYR A 344 5.19 -12.58 29.29
C TYR A 344 6.41 -11.88 28.66
N ARG A 345 6.97 -12.43 27.62
CA ARG A 345 8.16 -11.97 26.91
C ARG A 345 9.50 -12.06 27.68
N GLU A 346 9.58 -12.66 28.86
CA GLU A 346 10.86 -12.80 29.59
C GLU A 346 11.96 -13.49 28.76
N ASN A 347 11.58 -14.43 27.91
CA ASN A 347 12.49 -15.22 27.09
C ASN A 347 12.57 -14.77 25.62
N PHE A 348 11.94 -13.67 25.25
CA PHE A 348 11.88 -13.18 23.86
C PHE A 348 12.59 -11.84 23.72
N LYS A 349 13.35 -11.73 22.64
CA LYS A 349 13.97 -10.47 22.25
C LYS A 349 13.07 -9.71 21.31
N ASP A 350 12.79 -8.45 21.62
CA ASP A 350 12.10 -7.52 20.73
C ASP A 350 13.11 -6.75 19.91
N THR A 351 12.72 -6.41 18.70
CA THR A 351 13.54 -5.66 17.76
C THR A 351 12.91 -4.29 17.50
N LEU A 352 13.69 -3.24 17.58
CA LEU A 352 13.27 -1.89 17.23
C LEU A 352 13.42 -1.62 15.73
N ASP A 353 12.55 -0.76 15.22
CA ASP A 353 12.73 -0.14 13.92
C ASP A 353 13.71 1.01 14.04
N THR A 354 14.92 0.85 13.52
CA THR A 354 15.97 1.88 13.50
C THR A 354 16.07 2.61 12.18
N GLY A 355 15.18 2.25 11.23
CA GLY A 355 15.03 2.95 9.97
C GLY A 355 15.57 2.22 8.75
N THR A 356 15.20 2.71 7.58
CA THR A 356 15.67 2.21 6.29
C THR A 356 16.77 3.12 5.72
N ALA A 357 17.40 2.67 4.61
CA ALA A 357 18.42 3.47 3.96
C ALA A 357 17.91 4.86 3.55
N PRO A 358 18.74 5.89 3.72
CA PRO A 358 18.37 7.26 3.43
C PRO A 358 17.87 7.47 2.00
N CYS A 359 18.48 6.80 1.02
CA CYS A 359 18.06 6.88 -0.39
C CYS A 359 16.61 6.39 -0.64
N LYS A 360 16.15 5.35 0.08
CA LYS A 360 14.75 4.91 0.02
C LYS A 360 13.83 5.88 0.75
N ALA A 361 14.22 6.35 1.93
CA ALA A 361 13.42 7.27 2.75
C ALA A 361 13.24 8.64 2.07
N ALA A 362 14.26 9.15 1.39
CA ALA A 362 14.21 10.42 0.68
C ALA A 362 13.35 10.39 -0.59
N CYS A 363 13.15 9.20 -1.17
CA CYS A 363 12.29 9.07 -2.35
C CYS A 363 10.81 9.20 -1.96
N PRO A 364 10.04 10.15 -2.53
CA PRO A 364 8.61 10.29 -2.22
C PRO A 364 7.79 9.03 -2.49
N ALA A 365 8.16 8.24 -3.52
CA ALA A 365 7.53 6.98 -3.86
C ALA A 365 8.11 5.79 -3.08
N HIS A 366 9.16 5.99 -2.28
CA HIS A 366 9.85 4.96 -1.50
C HIS A 366 10.41 3.79 -2.34
N VAL A 367 10.93 4.09 -3.52
CA VAL A 367 11.52 3.09 -4.42
C VAL A 367 12.68 2.38 -3.69
N PRO A 368 12.73 1.03 -3.71
CA PRO A 368 13.73 0.25 -2.97
C PRO A 368 15.09 0.25 -3.67
N VAL A 369 15.82 1.36 -3.55
CA VAL A 369 17.07 1.65 -4.27
C VAL A 369 18.11 0.55 -4.13
N GLN A 370 18.43 0.12 -2.90
CA GLN A 370 19.44 -0.93 -2.69
C GLN A 370 19.03 -2.25 -3.37
N GLY A 371 17.72 -2.52 -3.41
CA GLY A 371 17.18 -3.72 -4.03
C GLY A 371 17.48 -3.78 -5.52
N TYR A 372 17.08 -2.75 -6.27
CA TYR A 372 17.31 -2.77 -7.71
C TYR A 372 18.79 -2.60 -8.08
N LEU A 373 19.59 -1.87 -7.29
CA LEU A 373 21.05 -1.81 -7.50
C LEU A 373 21.67 -3.21 -7.33
N LYS A 374 21.27 -3.97 -6.31
CA LYS A 374 21.78 -5.34 -6.09
C LYS A 374 21.36 -6.30 -7.20
N LEU A 375 20.13 -6.19 -7.69
CA LEU A 375 19.65 -7.00 -8.81
C LEU A 375 20.38 -6.64 -10.11
N ALA A 376 20.63 -5.35 -10.36
CA ALA A 376 21.42 -4.90 -11.50
C ALA A 376 22.87 -5.40 -11.44
N ALA A 377 23.49 -5.38 -10.24
CA ALA A 377 24.81 -5.98 -10.03
C ALA A 377 24.88 -7.47 -10.38
N GLN A 378 23.75 -8.17 -10.31
CA GLN A 378 23.62 -9.60 -10.66
C GLN A 378 23.18 -9.82 -12.11
N GLY A 379 22.98 -8.77 -12.91
CA GLY A 379 22.45 -8.87 -14.27
C GLY A 379 20.96 -9.23 -14.34
N ARG A 380 20.21 -9.14 -13.22
CA ARG A 380 18.79 -9.47 -13.10
C ARG A 380 17.91 -8.24 -13.37
N TYR A 381 17.98 -7.72 -14.59
CA TYR A 381 17.36 -6.43 -14.93
C TYR A 381 15.83 -6.46 -14.91
N THR A 382 15.20 -7.55 -15.37
CA THR A 382 13.74 -7.73 -15.30
C THR A 382 13.23 -7.77 -13.85
N ASP A 383 13.93 -8.46 -12.96
CA ASP A 383 13.61 -8.46 -11.53
C ASP A 383 13.77 -7.08 -10.90
N ALA A 384 14.77 -6.32 -11.36
CA ALA A 384 14.99 -4.95 -10.93
C ALA A 384 13.85 -4.03 -11.40
N LEU A 385 13.40 -4.16 -12.65
CA LEU A 385 12.22 -3.45 -13.18
C LEU A 385 10.96 -3.76 -12.38
N GLU A 386 10.67 -5.03 -12.15
CA GLU A 386 9.52 -5.45 -11.34
C GLU A 386 9.56 -4.81 -9.95
N LEU A 387 10.74 -4.80 -9.31
CA LEU A 387 10.91 -4.20 -7.99
C LEU A 387 10.71 -2.68 -8.01
N ILE A 388 11.21 -1.98 -9.04
CA ILE A 388 10.99 -0.53 -9.20
C ILE A 388 9.50 -0.25 -9.44
N LYS A 389 8.86 -0.98 -10.36
CA LYS A 389 7.48 -0.76 -10.78
C LYS A 389 6.43 -1.04 -9.71
N LYS A 390 6.78 -1.73 -8.62
CA LYS A 390 5.93 -1.79 -7.42
C LYS A 390 5.70 -0.42 -6.78
N GLU A 391 6.64 0.50 -6.94
CA GLU A 391 6.63 1.82 -6.32
C GLU A 391 6.60 2.98 -7.32
N ASN A 392 7.11 2.77 -8.53
CA ASN A 392 7.20 3.77 -9.60
C ASN A 392 6.94 3.12 -10.96
N PRO A 393 5.80 3.40 -11.61
CA PRO A 393 5.46 2.82 -12.92
C PRO A 393 6.25 3.41 -14.10
N PHE A 394 6.96 4.54 -13.91
CA PHE A 394 7.66 5.27 -14.97
C PHE A 394 9.17 5.39 -14.69
N PRO A 395 9.90 4.26 -14.59
CA PRO A 395 11.32 4.30 -14.28
C PRO A 395 12.18 4.93 -15.38
N ALA A 396 11.82 4.79 -16.67
CA ALA A 396 12.56 5.37 -17.79
C ALA A 396 12.41 6.89 -17.85
N VAL A 397 11.20 7.41 -17.60
CA VAL A 397 10.94 8.85 -17.41
C VAL A 397 11.75 9.37 -16.23
N CYS A 398 11.61 8.74 -15.05
CA CYS A 398 12.32 9.19 -13.85
C CYS A 398 13.84 9.06 -13.95
N GLY A 399 14.38 8.11 -14.74
CA GLY A 399 15.82 7.98 -15.02
C GLY A 399 16.37 9.11 -15.89
N ARG A 400 15.50 9.98 -16.42
CA ARG A 400 15.88 11.14 -17.26
C ARG A 400 15.66 12.49 -16.60
N ILE A 401 14.63 12.61 -15.76
CA ILE A 401 14.19 13.91 -15.25
C ILE A 401 14.04 13.99 -13.72
N CYS A 402 14.44 12.96 -12.98
CA CYS A 402 14.33 12.97 -11.53
C CYS A 402 15.29 13.98 -10.90
N ASN A 403 14.86 14.63 -9.82
CA ASN A 403 15.69 15.54 -9.04
C ASN A 403 16.68 14.85 -8.08
N LYS A 404 16.87 13.56 -8.18
CA LYS A 404 17.92 12.75 -7.55
C LYS A 404 18.02 12.82 -6.02
N ARG A 405 16.93 13.13 -5.29
CA ARG A 405 16.95 13.20 -3.81
C ARG A 405 17.57 11.96 -3.15
N CYS A 406 17.46 10.80 -3.78
CA CYS A 406 18.10 9.56 -3.29
C CYS A 406 19.63 9.61 -3.35
N GLU A 407 20.20 10.34 -4.29
CA GLU A 407 21.65 10.57 -4.40
C GLU A 407 22.10 11.61 -3.36
N ASP A 408 21.34 12.71 -3.17
CA ASP A 408 21.63 13.74 -2.16
C ASP A 408 21.71 13.12 -0.75
N GLU A 409 20.83 12.14 -0.48
CA GLU A 409 20.78 11.43 0.80
C GLU A 409 21.63 10.15 0.86
N CYS A 410 22.39 9.85 -0.18
CA CYS A 410 23.18 8.63 -0.24
C CYS A 410 24.31 8.61 0.81
N THR A 411 24.33 7.59 1.66
CA THR A 411 25.37 7.43 2.70
C THR A 411 26.78 7.27 2.10
N ARG A 412 26.92 6.81 0.85
CA ARG A 412 28.22 6.72 0.18
C ARG A 412 28.91 8.08 0.05
N ALA A 413 28.16 9.19 0.01
CA ALA A 413 28.70 10.53 0.00
C ALA A 413 29.56 10.86 1.26
N SER A 414 29.38 10.11 2.35
CA SER A 414 30.23 10.23 3.54
C SER A 414 31.59 9.51 3.37
N VAL A 415 31.77 8.69 2.36
CA VAL A 415 33.00 7.96 2.06
C VAL A 415 33.79 8.67 0.94
N ASP A 416 33.11 8.92 -0.17
CA ASP A 416 33.66 9.58 -1.36
C ASP A 416 32.58 10.39 -2.09
N GLU A 417 31.88 9.81 -3.08
CA GLU A 417 30.81 10.44 -3.84
C GLU A 417 29.57 9.56 -3.79
N ALA A 418 28.38 10.18 -3.81
CA ALA A 418 27.12 9.45 -3.90
C ALA A 418 27.11 8.46 -5.06
N VAL A 419 26.41 7.34 -4.92
CA VAL A 419 26.19 6.40 -6.02
C VAL A 419 25.33 7.06 -7.11
N ALA A 420 25.68 6.89 -8.38
CA ALA A 420 24.90 7.37 -9.52
C ALA A 420 23.61 6.53 -9.70
N ILE A 421 22.70 6.67 -8.75
CA ILE A 421 21.49 5.86 -8.59
C ILE A 421 20.57 6.02 -9.80
N ASP A 422 20.43 7.26 -10.26
CA ASP A 422 19.54 7.61 -11.36
C ASP A 422 20.01 7.04 -12.70
N GLU A 423 21.32 7.06 -12.96
CA GLU A 423 21.89 6.47 -14.17
C GLU A 423 21.73 4.94 -14.20
N VAL A 424 21.92 4.28 -13.08
CA VAL A 424 21.67 2.83 -12.99
C VAL A 424 20.19 2.53 -13.21
N LYS A 425 19.29 3.34 -12.65
CA LYS A 425 17.84 3.22 -12.87
C LYS A 425 17.48 3.44 -14.35
N ARG A 426 18.07 4.46 -15.02
CA ARG A 426 17.88 4.71 -16.44
C ARG A 426 18.29 3.48 -17.25
N PHE A 427 19.48 2.91 -17.00
CA PHE A 427 19.95 1.71 -17.68
C PHE A 427 18.98 0.52 -17.52
N ILE A 428 18.52 0.26 -16.29
CA ILE A 428 17.53 -0.82 -16.01
C ILE A 428 16.23 -0.56 -16.78
N ALA A 429 15.76 0.69 -16.77
CA ALA A 429 14.48 1.06 -17.35
C ALA A 429 14.48 1.05 -18.88
N ASP A 430 15.63 1.29 -19.51
CA ASP A 430 15.75 1.25 -20.97
C ASP A 430 15.46 -0.15 -21.55
N HIS A 431 15.51 -1.21 -20.72
CA HIS A 431 15.03 -2.54 -21.10
C HIS A 431 13.53 -2.63 -21.36
N ASP A 432 12.73 -1.72 -20.79
CA ASP A 432 11.28 -1.64 -21.01
C ASP A 432 10.89 -0.93 -22.31
N LEU A 433 11.84 -0.30 -22.99
CA LEU A 433 11.56 0.51 -24.19
C LEU A 433 11.26 -0.36 -25.42
N HIS A 434 11.63 -1.64 -25.36
CA HIS A 434 11.44 -2.57 -26.45
C HIS A 434 10.31 -3.55 -26.14
N GLU A 435 9.44 -3.76 -27.09
CA GLU A 435 8.26 -4.62 -26.95
C GLU A 435 8.62 -6.03 -26.46
N ASP A 436 9.73 -6.60 -26.97
CA ASP A 436 10.18 -7.96 -26.60
C ASP A 436 10.69 -8.08 -25.15
N THR A 437 11.13 -6.98 -24.52
CA THR A 437 11.72 -6.97 -23.17
C THR A 437 10.86 -6.22 -22.16
N ARG A 438 9.75 -5.67 -22.60
CA ARG A 438 8.81 -4.88 -21.80
C ARG A 438 8.22 -5.71 -20.66
N PHE A 439 8.30 -5.16 -19.44
CA PHE A 439 7.64 -5.74 -18.28
C PHE A 439 6.24 -5.15 -18.10
N VAL A 440 5.22 -5.91 -18.41
CA VAL A 440 3.82 -5.58 -18.12
C VAL A 440 3.38 -6.36 -16.88
N PRO A 441 3.01 -5.69 -15.76
CA PRO A 441 2.61 -6.39 -14.55
C PRO A 441 1.29 -7.15 -14.76
N LYS A 442 1.23 -8.35 -14.20
CA LYS A 442 -0.01 -9.13 -14.16
C LYS A 442 -0.98 -8.53 -13.15
N MET A 443 -2.27 -8.69 -13.43
CA MET A 443 -3.32 -8.33 -12.48
C MET A 443 -3.17 -9.13 -11.18
N VAL A 444 -3.16 -8.43 -10.05
CA VAL A 444 -3.08 -9.02 -8.71
C VAL A 444 -4.23 -8.50 -7.85
N ASN A 445 -5.25 -9.33 -7.65
CA ASN A 445 -6.35 -9.06 -6.73
C ASN A 445 -6.86 -10.35 -6.05
N GLN A 446 -7.68 -10.18 -5.03
CA GLN A 446 -8.15 -11.30 -4.21
C GLN A 446 -9.23 -12.14 -4.89
N ILE A 447 -10.02 -11.56 -5.78
CA ILE A 447 -11.16 -12.25 -6.42
C ILE A 447 -10.74 -13.04 -7.67
N GLY A 448 -9.51 -12.86 -8.18
CA GLY A 448 -8.97 -13.59 -9.36
C GLY A 448 -9.63 -13.20 -10.69
N ARG A 449 -10.36 -12.10 -10.74
CA ARG A 449 -11.05 -11.58 -11.94
C ARG A 449 -11.08 -10.06 -11.90
N PRO A 450 -11.28 -9.38 -13.05
CA PRO A 450 -11.43 -7.93 -13.05
C PRO A 450 -12.60 -7.45 -12.19
N TYR A 451 -12.42 -6.28 -11.58
CA TYR A 451 -13.50 -5.54 -10.91
C TYR A 451 -14.44 -4.91 -11.95
N THR A 452 -15.65 -4.59 -11.56
CA THR A 452 -16.69 -3.98 -12.42
C THR A 452 -16.86 -2.49 -12.19
N GLU A 453 -16.37 -1.98 -11.08
CA GLU A 453 -16.46 -0.58 -10.68
C GLU A 453 -15.58 0.29 -11.58
N LYS A 454 -16.23 1.13 -12.39
CA LYS A 454 -15.54 2.07 -13.27
C LYS A 454 -14.94 3.23 -12.46
N ILE A 455 -13.70 3.59 -12.78
CA ILE A 455 -13.00 4.72 -12.17
C ILE A 455 -12.58 5.69 -13.27
N ALA A 456 -12.86 6.98 -13.07
CA ALA A 456 -12.45 8.07 -13.96
C ALA A 456 -11.24 8.81 -13.36
N VAL A 457 -10.21 8.98 -14.18
CA VAL A 457 -9.04 9.80 -13.87
C VAL A 457 -9.07 11.02 -14.78
N ILE A 458 -9.05 12.21 -14.20
CA ILE A 458 -9.11 13.49 -14.93
C ILE A 458 -7.72 14.12 -14.92
N GLY A 459 -7.05 14.05 -16.07
CA GLY A 459 -5.66 14.43 -16.28
C GLY A 459 -4.73 13.24 -16.53
N ALA A 460 -4.14 13.19 -17.71
CA ALA A 460 -3.19 12.16 -18.16
C ALA A 460 -1.73 12.51 -17.84
N GLY A 461 -1.48 13.35 -16.82
CA GLY A 461 -0.15 13.63 -16.29
C GLY A 461 0.39 12.49 -15.39
N PRO A 462 1.62 12.62 -14.83
CA PRO A 462 2.25 11.57 -14.05
C PRO A 462 1.43 11.09 -12.83
N ALA A 463 0.69 11.98 -12.16
CA ALA A 463 -0.19 11.62 -11.06
C ALA A 463 -1.37 10.76 -11.52
N GLY A 464 -2.06 11.19 -12.59
CA GLY A 464 -3.21 10.47 -13.14
C GLY A 464 -2.81 9.11 -13.71
N MET A 465 -1.74 9.07 -14.49
CA MET A 465 -1.23 7.82 -15.07
C MET A 465 -0.75 6.84 -13.98
N SER A 466 -0.10 7.33 -12.92
CA SER A 466 0.29 6.50 -11.78
C SER A 466 -0.93 5.89 -11.07
N CYS A 467 -1.96 6.69 -10.81
CA CYS A 467 -3.21 6.20 -10.22
C CYS A 467 -3.86 5.13 -11.12
N ALA A 468 -3.94 5.39 -12.43
CA ALA A 468 -4.48 4.45 -13.41
C ALA A 468 -3.70 3.14 -13.44
N TYR A 469 -2.36 3.19 -13.38
CA TYR A 469 -1.50 2.00 -13.34
C TYR A 469 -1.82 1.11 -12.14
N TYR A 470 -1.85 1.66 -10.93
CA TYR A 470 -2.09 0.86 -9.71
C TYR A 470 -3.53 0.33 -9.63
N LEU A 471 -4.50 1.04 -10.18
CA LEU A 471 -5.88 0.57 -10.29
C LEU A 471 -6.01 -0.53 -11.36
N ALA A 472 -5.39 -0.37 -12.53
CA ALA A 472 -5.36 -1.38 -13.57
C ALA A 472 -4.64 -2.66 -13.11
N ASN A 473 -3.54 -2.54 -12.36
CA ASN A 473 -2.87 -3.69 -11.74
C ASN A 473 -3.79 -4.47 -10.78
N LYS A 474 -4.77 -3.81 -10.16
CA LYS A 474 -5.82 -4.46 -9.38
C LYS A 474 -6.98 -4.99 -10.24
N GLY A 475 -7.03 -4.68 -11.54
CA GLY A 475 -8.07 -5.13 -12.46
C GLY A 475 -9.29 -4.21 -12.56
N TYR A 476 -9.18 -2.94 -12.24
CA TYR A 476 -10.26 -1.96 -12.46
C TYR A 476 -10.34 -1.52 -13.91
N PRO A 477 -11.56 -1.32 -14.47
CA PRO A 477 -11.76 -0.61 -15.73
C PRO A 477 -11.55 0.90 -15.50
N VAL A 478 -10.37 1.39 -15.88
CA VAL A 478 -9.97 2.79 -15.69
C VAL A 478 -10.04 3.54 -17.02
N THR A 479 -10.68 4.71 -16.99
CA THR A 479 -10.66 5.67 -18.11
C THR A 479 -9.96 6.96 -17.68
N VAL A 480 -8.94 7.36 -18.42
CA VAL A 480 -8.21 8.60 -18.23
C VAL A 480 -8.68 9.62 -19.25
N PHE A 481 -9.21 10.74 -18.79
CA PHE A 481 -9.65 11.89 -19.59
C PHE A 481 -8.59 12.97 -19.55
N ASP A 482 -8.26 13.57 -20.68
CA ASP A 482 -7.38 14.72 -20.74
C ASP A 482 -7.85 15.73 -21.81
N ARG A 483 -7.83 17.02 -21.48
CA ARG A 483 -8.18 18.10 -22.42
C ARG A 483 -7.17 18.26 -23.56
N ASN A 484 -5.92 17.82 -23.33
CA ASN A 484 -4.89 17.85 -24.34
C ASN A 484 -5.04 16.69 -25.33
N PRO A 485 -4.57 16.86 -26.59
CA PRO A 485 -4.72 15.83 -27.62
C PRO A 485 -3.84 14.58 -27.38
N VAL A 486 -2.87 14.67 -26.47
CA VAL A 486 -1.89 13.61 -26.18
C VAL A 486 -1.76 13.40 -24.68
N PRO A 487 -1.53 12.15 -24.22
CA PRO A 487 -1.28 11.87 -22.81
C PRO A 487 0.13 12.27 -22.38
N GLY A 488 0.40 12.25 -21.08
CA GLY A 488 1.69 12.54 -20.46
C GLY A 488 1.71 13.86 -19.69
N GLY A 489 0.73 14.76 -19.93
CA GLY A 489 0.68 16.06 -19.28
C GLY A 489 1.95 16.86 -19.48
N MET A 490 2.55 17.39 -18.40
CA MET A 490 3.80 18.18 -18.50
C MET A 490 5.02 17.36 -18.94
N LEU A 491 5.01 16.02 -18.83
CA LEU A 491 6.07 15.16 -19.38
C LEU A 491 6.10 15.25 -20.91
N THR A 492 4.93 15.35 -21.54
CA THR A 492 4.82 15.51 -23.01
C THR A 492 4.91 16.96 -23.41
N LEU A 493 4.18 17.85 -22.73
CA LEU A 493 3.95 19.23 -23.17
C LEU A 493 4.97 20.22 -22.63
N GLY A 494 5.54 19.98 -21.45
CA GLY A 494 6.45 20.92 -20.78
C GLY A 494 7.92 20.56 -20.91
N ILE A 495 8.28 19.30 -20.79
CA ILE A 495 9.67 18.86 -20.82
C ILE A 495 10.15 18.69 -22.28
N PRO A 496 11.22 19.38 -22.70
CA PRO A 496 11.74 19.24 -24.07
C PRO A 496 12.25 17.84 -24.39
N ASN A 497 12.22 17.48 -25.69
CA ASN A 497 12.64 16.18 -26.19
C ASN A 497 14.13 15.86 -25.93
N PHE A 498 14.99 16.89 -25.85
CA PHE A 498 16.40 16.72 -25.52
C PHE A 498 16.67 16.34 -24.05
N ARG A 499 15.65 16.38 -23.18
CA ARG A 499 15.67 15.87 -21.78
C ARG A 499 14.85 14.60 -21.59
N LEU A 500 13.72 14.51 -22.28
CA LEU A 500 12.82 13.37 -22.22
C LEU A 500 12.30 13.07 -23.62
N GLU A 501 12.85 12.07 -24.25
CA GLU A 501 12.42 11.63 -25.57
C GLU A 501 10.97 11.14 -25.53
N LYS A 502 10.16 11.59 -26.51
CA LYS A 502 8.73 11.29 -26.51
C LYS A 502 8.42 9.83 -26.85
N ASP A 503 9.28 9.16 -27.58
CA ASP A 503 9.21 7.72 -27.82
C ASP A 503 9.41 6.90 -26.52
N VAL A 504 10.35 7.31 -25.66
CA VAL A 504 10.56 6.72 -24.32
C VAL A 504 9.31 6.88 -23.44
N LEU A 505 8.77 8.09 -23.38
CA LEU A 505 7.53 8.34 -22.62
C LEU A 505 6.35 7.54 -23.17
N ASN A 506 6.20 7.50 -24.49
CA ASN A 506 5.11 6.75 -25.13
C ASN A 506 5.23 5.24 -24.86
N ALA A 507 6.46 4.67 -24.88
CA ALA A 507 6.66 3.27 -24.52
C ALA A 507 6.20 2.93 -23.10
N GLU A 508 6.43 3.82 -22.13
CA GLU A 508 5.89 3.63 -20.75
C GLU A 508 4.37 3.84 -20.66
N ILE A 509 3.80 4.75 -21.49
CA ILE A 509 2.34 4.93 -21.57
C ILE A 509 1.67 3.71 -22.21
N ASP A 510 2.30 3.10 -23.19
CA ASP A 510 1.76 1.91 -23.87
C ASP A 510 1.63 0.72 -22.91
N ILE A 511 2.49 0.62 -21.89
CA ILE A 511 2.31 -0.38 -20.82
C ILE A 511 0.96 -0.21 -20.11
N LEU A 512 0.51 1.02 -19.87
CA LEU A 512 -0.81 1.24 -19.26
C LEU A 512 -1.94 0.82 -20.20
N LYS A 513 -1.78 1.04 -21.51
CA LYS A 513 -2.74 0.56 -22.52
C LYS A 513 -2.79 -0.97 -22.55
N ASP A 514 -1.62 -1.63 -22.50
CA ASP A 514 -1.50 -3.09 -22.43
C ASP A 514 -2.15 -3.66 -21.15
N MET A 515 -2.15 -2.89 -20.07
CA MET A 515 -2.87 -3.20 -18.82
C MET A 515 -4.39 -2.94 -18.90
N GLY A 516 -4.91 -2.43 -20.03
CA GLY A 516 -6.33 -2.17 -20.24
C GLY A 516 -6.80 -0.76 -19.86
N VAL A 517 -5.89 0.20 -19.59
CA VAL A 517 -6.28 1.59 -19.33
C VAL A 517 -6.75 2.26 -20.63
N THR A 518 -7.93 2.86 -20.60
CA THR A 518 -8.47 3.62 -21.72
C THR A 518 -8.12 5.11 -21.60
N PHE A 519 -7.52 5.69 -22.65
CA PHE A 519 -7.24 7.12 -22.74
C PHE A 519 -8.24 7.82 -23.65
N LYS A 520 -8.89 8.87 -23.16
CA LYS A 520 -9.77 9.80 -23.90
C LYS A 520 -9.14 11.19 -23.89
N CYS A 521 -8.18 11.39 -24.79
CA CYS A 521 -7.53 12.68 -25.00
C CYS A 521 -8.37 13.61 -25.88
N GLY A 522 -8.20 14.94 -25.70
CA GLY A 522 -9.01 15.97 -26.36
C GLY A 522 -10.42 16.12 -25.77
N VAL A 523 -10.66 15.60 -24.59
CA VAL A 523 -11.93 15.68 -23.85
C VAL A 523 -11.73 16.48 -22.56
N GLU A 524 -12.32 17.67 -22.48
CA GLU A 524 -12.28 18.52 -21.30
C GLU A 524 -13.45 18.21 -20.37
N VAL A 525 -13.16 17.58 -19.24
CA VAL A 525 -14.17 17.33 -18.20
C VAL A 525 -14.58 18.67 -17.57
N GLY A 526 -15.88 18.88 -17.45
CA GLY A 526 -16.49 20.18 -17.06
C GLY A 526 -17.00 20.99 -18.25
N LYS A 527 -16.56 20.64 -19.48
CA LYS A 527 -17.01 21.31 -20.71
C LYS A 527 -17.65 20.32 -21.69
N ASP A 528 -16.90 19.31 -22.12
CA ASP A 528 -17.38 18.31 -23.10
C ASP A 528 -18.19 17.22 -22.43
N ILE A 529 -17.86 16.88 -21.18
CA ILE A 529 -18.58 15.96 -20.29
C ILE A 529 -18.41 16.41 -18.84
N THR A 530 -19.49 16.34 -18.05
CA THR A 530 -19.45 16.72 -16.64
C THR A 530 -19.18 15.51 -15.72
N ILE A 531 -18.72 15.75 -14.48
CA ILE A 531 -18.59 14.70 -13.45
C ILE A 531 -19.95 14.03 -13.20
N GLU A 532 -21.04 14.81 -13.20
CA GLU A 532 -22.39 14.26 -12.99
C GLU A 532 -22.82 13.31 -14.12
N GLN A 533 -22.51 13.65 -15.37
CA GLN A 533 -22.74 12.75 -16.49
C GLN A 533 -21.92 11.46 -16.37
N LEU A 534 -20.65 11.56 -15.95
CA LEU A 534 -19.81 10.39 -15.69
C LEU A 534 -20.37 9.52 -14.56
N ARG A 535 -20.91 10.11 -13.48
CA ARG A 535 -21.67 9.36 -12.44
C ARG A 535 -22.85 8.60 -13.07
N GLY A 536 -23.58 9.27 -13.96
CA GLY A 536 -24.68 8.64 -14.72
C GLY A 536 -24.24 7.49 -15.63
N GLU A 537 -23.03 7.55 -16.19
CA GLU A 537 -22.40 6.48 -16.97
C GLU A 537 -21.86 5.31 -16.11
N GLY A 538 -22.00 5.42 -14.77
CA GLY A 538 -21.67 4.36 -13.82
C GLY A 538 -20.23 4.41 -13.27
N TYR A 539 -19.52 5.52 -13.44
CA TYR A 539 -18.26 5.74 -12.72
C TYR A 539 -18.52 5.91 -11.22
N LYS A 540 -17.73 5.25 -10.39
CA LYS A 540 -17.92 5.16 -8.94
C LYS A 540 -16.92 5.99 -8.13
N GLY A 541 -15.80 6.36 -8.74
CA GLY A 541 -14.76 7.16 -8.09
C GLY A 541 -14.00 8.00 -9.11
N PHE A 542 -13.52 9.15 -8.68
CA PHE A 542 -12.89 10.18 -9.53
C PHE A 542 -11.56 10.61 -8.94
N TYR A 543 -10.53 10.67 -9.77
CA TYR A 543 -9.24 11.21 -9.39
C TYR A 543 -8.89 12.44 -10.22
N LEU A 544 -8.83 13.61 -9.58
CA LEU A 544 -8.47 14.87 -10.23
C LEU A 544 -6.95 15.04 -10.18
N ALA A 545 -6.31 15.02 -11.33
CA ALA A 545 -4.87 15.11 -11.52
C ALA A 545 -4.52 16.10 -12.66
N ILE A 546 -5.26 17.20 -12.75
CA ILE A 546 -5.17 18.19 -13.85
C ILE A 546 -3.86 18.99 -13.88
N GLY A 547 -3.05 18.88 -12.80
CA GLY A 547 -1.76 19.57 -12.70
C GLY A 547 -1.87 21.09 -12.53
N ALA A 548 -0.77 21.80 -12.84
CA ALA A 548 -0.69 23.26 -12.88
C ALA A 548 -0.09 23.66 -14.24
N GLN A 549 -0.93 23.91 -15.22
CA GLN A 549 -0.54 24.07 -16.61
C GLN A 549 -0.59 25.51 -17.13
N LYS A 550 -0.98 26.48 -16.29
CA LYS A 550 -1.07 27.88 -16.67
C LYS A 550 0.16 28.63 -16.21
N SER A 551 0.82 29.33 -17.16
CA SER A 551 1.96 30.19 -16.84
C SER A 551 1.54 31.36 -15.94
N GLN A 552 2.39 31.72 -15.00
CA GLN A 552 2.19 32.89 -14.14
C GLN A 552 2.64 34.15 -14.88
N SER A 553 1.79 35.20 -14.87
CA SER A 553 2.05 36.51 -15.46
C SER A 553 3.10 37.32 -14.69
N LEU A 554 3.95 38.07 -15.39
CA LEU A 554 4.94 38.99 -14.79
C LEU A 554 4.29 40.19 -14.09
N ARG A 555 3.09 40.57 -14.54
CA ARG A 555 2.31 41.75 -14.07
C ARG A 555 3.07 43.05 -14.24
N ILE A 556 3.65 43.24 -15.41
CA ILE A 556 4.36 44.45 -15.83
C ILE A 556 3.77 44.98 -17.12
N ASP A 557 3.98 46.25 -17.41
CA ASP A 557 3.50 46.90 -18.64
C ASP A 557 4.16 46.24 -19.88
N GLY A 558 3.37 46.02 -20.93
CA GLY A 558 3.83 45.48 -22.19
C GLY A 558 3.72 43.94 -22.31
N GLU A 559 3.09 43.25 -21.35
CA GLU A 559 2.86 41.78 -21.44
C GLU A 559 1.92 41.42 -22.60
N GLU A 560 1.12 42.32 -23.12
CA GLU A 560 0.19 42.13 -24.24
C GLU A 560 0.87 42.20 -25.61
N LEU A 561 2.15 42.56 -25.69
CA LEU A 561 2.89 42.70 -26.95
C LEU A 561 3.14 41.36 -27.63
N GLY A 562 3.13 41.36 -28.96
CA GLY A 562 3.54 40.20 -29.75
C GLY A 562 5.01 39.86 -29.50
N GLY A 563 5.30 38.62 -29.21
CA GLY A 563 6.63 38.12 -28.81
C GLY A 563 6.78 37.92 -27.29
N VAL A 564 5.71 38.17 -26.51
CA VAL A 564 5.65 37.75 -25.08
C VAL A 564 4.96 36.40 -24.96
N PHE A 565 5.58 35.50 -24.23
CA PHE A 565 5.08 34.11 -24.04
C PHE A 565 5.11 33.73 -22.56
N GLY A 566 4.17 32.89 -22.14
CA GLY A 566 4.30 32.12 -20.95
C GLY A 566 5.27 30.90 -21.15
N GLY A 567 6.11 30.61 -20.19
CA GLY A 567 7.13 29.55 -20.35
C GLY A 567 6.53 28.17 -20.64
N VAL A 568 5.44 27.81 -19.97
CA VAL A 568 4.73 26.55 -20.21
C VAL A 568 4.06 26.54 -21.58
N ASP A 569 3.44 27.63 -21.97
CA ASP A 569 2.76 27.76 -23.25
C ASP A 569 3.77 27.68 -24.41
N PHE A 570 4.93 28.35 -24.26
CA PHE A 570 6.02 28.25 -25.20
C PHE A 570 6.54 26.83 -25.38
N LEU A 571 6.85 26.13 -24.28
CA LEU A 571 7.32 24.72 -24.31
C LEU A 571 6.27 23.78 -24.88
N ARG A 572 4.98 24.02 -24.59
CA ARG A 572 3.88 23.25 -25.17
C ARG A 572 3.86 23.35 -26.69
N GLU A 573 3.96 24.55 -27.25
CA GLU A 573 4.00 24.76 -28.70
C GLU A 573 5.22 24.05 -29.31
N VAL A 574 6.40 24.21 -28.71
CA VAL A 574 7.64 23.54 -29.18
C VAL A 574 7.50 22.01 -29.16
N ASN A 575 6.97 21.44 -28.08
CA ASN A 575 6.82 19.99 -27.93
C ASN A 575 5.69 19.40 -28.81
N LEU A 576 4.71 20.21 -29.23
CA LEU A 576 3.71 19.83 -30.24
C LEU A 576 4.21 19.98 -31.67
N GLY A 577 5.47 20.40 -31.87
CA GLY A 577 6.11 20.50 -33.18
C GLY A 577 5.95 21.88 -33.85
N ASN A 578 5.33 22.85 -33.16
CA ASN A 578 5.21 24.21 -33.60
C ASN A 578 6.54 24.97 -33.39
N LYS A 579 6.75 26.01 -34.15
CA LYS A 579 7.96 26.87 -34.03
C LYS A 579 7.55 28.29 -33.70
N PRO A 580 7.41 28.65 -32.42
CA PRO A 580 7.12 30.03 -32.02
C PRO A 580 8.16 31.01 -32.58
N GLU A 581 7.70 32.14 -33.07
CA GLU A 581 8.59 33.20 -33.58
C GLU A 581 9.20 33.99 -32.42
N ILE A 582 10.44 33.67 -32.06
CA ILE A 582 11.16 34.31 -30.96
C ILE A 582 12.17 35.37 -31.39
N GLY A 583 12.44 35.46 -32.71
CA GLY A 583 13.43 36.38 -33.27
C GLY A 583 14.87 36.01 -32.90
N GLU A 584 15.79 37.00 -33.06
CA GLU A 584 17.21 36.74 -32.84
C GLU A 584 17.67 36.79 -31.37
N SER A 585 16.91 37.51 -30.51
CA SER A 585 17.28 37.71 -29.09
C SER A 585 16.09 37.44 -28.18
N CYS A 586 16.29 36.60 -27.19
CA CYS A 586 15.24 36.16 -26.27
C CYS A 586 15.64 36.41 -24.81
N ALA A 587 14.75 37.00 -24.00
CA ALA A 587 14.90 37.11 -22.56
C ALA A 587 13.94 36.11 -21.84
N VAL A 588 14.49 35.21 -21.07
CA VAL A 588 13.74 34.26 -20.23
C VAL A 588 13.77 34.75 -18.80
N VAL A 589 12.61 35.14 -18.26
CA VAL A 589 12.48 35.63 -16.90
C VAL A 589 12.20 34.49 -15.94
N GLY A 590 13.16 34.17 -15.06
CA GLY A 590 13.07 33.11 -14.07
C GLY A 590 14.40 32.38 -13.89
N GLY A 591 14.48 31.56 -12.85
CA GLY A 591 15.73 30.80 -12.51
C GLY A 591 15.48 29.34 -12.11
N GLY A 592 14.30 28.79 -12.38
CA GLY A 592 13.98 27.38 -12.13
C GLY A 592 14.21 26.50 -13.36
N ASN A 593 14.01 25.17 -13.22
CA ASN A 593 14.21 24.20 -14.29
C ASN A 593 13.41 24.52 -15.56
N VAL A 594 12.18 25.07 -15.43
CA VAL A 594 11.39 25.53 -16.59
C VAL A 594 12.12 26.64 -17.35
N ALA A 595 12.81 27.55 -16.65
CA ALA A 595 13.59 28.60 -17.32
C ALA A 595 14.78 28.02 -18.07
N MET A 596 15.43 26.98 -17.52
CA MET A 596 16.51 26.25 -18.21
C MET A 596 15.99 25.55 -19.47
N ASP A 597 14.84 24.86 -19.37
CA ASP A 597 14.19 24.22 -20.51
C ASP A 597 13.83 25.22 -21.62
N VAL A 598 13.25 26.38 -21.23
CA VAL A 598 12.84 27.46 -22.15
C VAL A 598 14.06 28.04 -22.86
N CYS A 599 15.11 28.45 -22.13
CA CYS A 599 16.27 29.08 -22.73
C CYS A 599 17.03 28.14 -23.68
N ARG A 600 17.17 26.86 -23.30
CA ARG A 600 17.80 25.84 -24.15
C ARG A 600 16.95 25.51 -25.38
N ALA A 601 15.62 25.49 -25.25
CA ALA A 601 14.72 25.36 -26.40
C ALA A 601 14.82 26.60 -27.34
N ALA A 602 14.93 27.81 -26.81
CA ALA A 602 15.11 29.03 -27.60
C ALA A 602 16.43 28.98 -28.41
N VAL A 603 17.52 28.55 -27.82
CA VAL A 603 18.80 28.34 -28.54
C VAL A 603 18.61 27.36 -29.72
N ARG A 604 17.90 26.24 -29.52
CA ARG A 604 17.63 25.24 -30.57
C ARG A 604 16.69 25.73 -31.64
N LEU A 605 15.83 26.68 -31.33
CA LEU A 605 14.97 27.35 -32.33
C LEU A 605 15.71 28.45 -33.13
N GLY A 606 16.99 28.73 -32.78
CA GLY A 606 17.85 29.62 -33.56
C GLY A 606 18.04 31.03 -32.98
N ALA A 607 17.64 31.26 -31.73
CA ALA A 607 17.97 32.51 -31.03
C ALA A 607 19.50 32.65 -30.91
N LYS A 608 20.05 33.79 -31.43
CA LYS A 608 21.50 34.08 -31.38
C LYS A 608 21.94 34.51 -29.96
N ASN A 609 21.09 35.23 -29.27
CA ASN A 609 21.31 35.73 -27.91
C ASN A 609 20.15 35.28 -27.03
N THR A 610 20.43 34.47 -26.04
CA THR A 610 19.44 34.04 -25.05
C THR A 610 19.91 34.46 -23.66
N TYR A 611 19.07 35.19 -22.95
CA TYR A 611 19.34 35.75 -21.63
C TYR A 611 18.44 35.07 -20.58
N ILE A 612 19.00 34.63 -19.44
CA ILE A 612 18.26 34.37 -18.23
C ILE A 612 18.23 35.65 -17.38
N ILE A 613 17.07 36.16 -17.08
CA ILE A 613 16.86 37.33 -16.21
C ILE A 613 16.42 36.82 -14.84
N TYR A 614 17.30 36.97 -13.83
CA TYR A 614 17.05 36.48 -12.49
C TYR A 614 17.32 37.52 -11.42
N ARG A 615 16.32 37.77 -10.56
CA ARG A 615 16.33 38.86 -9.57
C ARG A 615 17.23 38.62 -8.35
N ARG A 616 17.85 37.44 -8.22
CA ARG A 616 18.82 37.09 -7.14
C ARG A 616 20.16 36.73 -7.73
N SER A 617 21.10 36.27 -6.86
CA SER A 617 22.42 35.82 -7.33
C SER A 617 22.40 34.39 -7.82
N ALA A 618 23.56 33.96 -8.30
CA ALA A 618 23.78 32.55 -8.77
C ALA A 618 23.56 31.54 -7.65
N ASP A 619 23.93 31.88 -6.40
CA ASP A 619 23.83 30.99 -5.24
C ASP A 619 22.37 30.66 -4.87
N GLU A 620 21.43 31.51 -5.26
CA GLU A 620 20.01 31.31 -4.99
C GLU A 620 19.22 30.76 -6.19
N LEU A 621 19.89 30.27 -7.24
CA LEU A 621 19.23 29.65 -8.37
C LEU A 621 18.56 28.35 -7.91
N PRO A 622 17.26 28.19 -8.12
CA PRO A 622 16.56 26.95 -7.76
C PRO A 622 16.65 25.82 -8.80
N ALA A 623 17.24 26.10 -9.97
CA ALA A 623 17.43 25.11 -11.02
C ALA A 623 18.52 24.10 -10.65
N ASP A 624 18.46 22.90 -11.20
CA ASP A 624 19.48 21.87 -11.06
C ASP A 624 20.84 22.40 -11.58
N PRO A 625 21.94 22.25 -10.81
CA PRO A 625 23.26 22.74 -11.21
C PRO A 625 23.76 22.15 -12.53
N GLU A 626 23.42 20.90 -12.85
CA GLU A 626 23.77 20.28 -14.14
C GLU A 626 23.06 21.00 -15.30
N GLU A 627 21.78 21.31 -15.15
CA GLU A 627 20.99 22.01 -16.18
C GLU A 627 21.48 23.46 -16.37
N VAL A 628 21.88 24.13 -15.30
CA VAL A 628 22.48 25.47 -15.36
C VAL A 628 23.80 25.43 -16.12
N LYS A 629 24.66 24.45 -15.82
CA LYS A 629 25.94 24.23 -16.51
C LYS A 629 25.71 23.97 -18.01
N GLU A 630 24.81 23.05 -18.34
CA GLU A 630 24.48 22.75 -19.75
C GLU A 630 23.96 23.98 -20.50
N ALA A 631 23.09 24.80 -19.87
CA ALA A 631 22.61 26.03 -20.48
C ALA A 631 23.75 27.05 -20.75
N MET A 632 24.73 27.17 -19.84
CA MET A 632 25.91 28.02 -20.04
C MET A 632 26.81 27.52 -21.17
N GLU A 633 27.03 26.21 -21.24
CA GLU A 633 27.82 25.55 -22.31
C GLU A 633 27.14 25.72 -23.69
N GLU A 634 25.82 25.78 -23.72
CA GLU A 634 25.05 26.05 -24.95
C GLU A 634 25.07 27.53 -25.36
N GLY A 635 25.61 28.44 -24.52
CA GLY A 635 25.80 29.86 -24.82
C GLY A 635 24.74 30.77 -24.23
N VAL A 636 23.92 30.29 -23.29
CA VAL A 636 22.95 31.12 -22.56
C VAL A 636 23.67 32.10 -21.62
N GLN A 637 23.28 33.36 -21.64
CA GLN A 637 23.86 34.42 -20.84
C GLN A 637 23.00 34.70 -19.59
N PHE A 638 23.59 34.64 -18.41
CA PHE A 638 22.89 34.86 -17.15
C PHE A 638 23.03 36.32 -16.68
N ARG A 639 21.89 36.98 -16.48
CA ARG A 639 21.77 38.33 -15.93
C ARG A 639 21.21 38.22 -14.52
N PHE A 640 22.11 38.06 -13.55
CA PHE A 640 21.78 38.00 -12.13
C PHE A 640 21.48 39.39 -11.57
N LEU A 641 20.75 39.49 -10.48
CA LEU A 641 20.35 40.72 -9.81
C LEU A 641 19.59 41.69 -10.74
N ASN A 642 18.78 41.16 -11.64
CA ASN A 642 17.97 41.89 -12.58
C ASN A 642 16.50 41.47 -12.40
N ALA A 643 15.62 42.46 -12.11
CA ALA A 643 14.18 42.25 -12.03
C ALA A 643 13.47 42.97 -13.21
N PRO A 644 12.61 42.28 -13.98
CA PRO A 644 11.89 42.93 -15.07
C PRO A 644 10.88 43.95 -14.52
N VAL A 645 10.76 45.09 -15.13
CA VAL A 645 9.85 46.18 -14.71
C VAL A 645 8.92 46.66 -15.83
N ALA A 646 9.29 46.58 -17.10
CA ALA A 646 8.44 46.84 -18.23
C ALA A 646 8.98 46.17 -19.49
N ILE A 647 8.12 45.84 -20.44
CA ILE A 647 8.46 45.38 -21.77
C ILE A 647 8.18 46.52 -22.74
N GLU A 648 9.21 46.98 -23.48
CA GLU A 648 9.10 48.04 -24.46
C GLU A 648 8.76 47.42 -25.83
N GLY A 649 7.82 48.09 -26.55
CA GLY A 649 7.34 47.63 -27.84
C GLY A 649 7.58 48.62 -28.96
N LYS A 650 7.75 48.09 -30.18
CA LYS A 650 7.70 48.85 -31.43
C LYS A 650 6.80 48.14 -32.43
N ASP A 651 5.87 48.87 -33.03
CA ASP A 651 4.90 48.31 -33.99
C ASP A 651 4.09 47.10 -33.45
N GLY A 652 3.76 47.12 -32.15
CA GLY A 652 3.00 46.05 -31.48
C GLY A 652 3.79 44.79 -31.13
N LYS A 653 5.12 44.79 -31.34
CA LYS A 653 6.03 43.65 -31.02
C LYS A 653 7.07 44.11 -30.00
N VAL A 654 7.60 43.15 -29.24
CA VAL A 654 8.71 43.32 -28.28
C VAL A 654 9.93 43.93 -29.01
N SER A 655 10.56 44.92 -28.40
CA SER A 655 11.80 45.56 -28.87
C SER A 655 12.87 45.58 -27.78
N ALA A 656 12.48 45.63 -26.49
CA ALA A 656 13.40 45.59 -25.37
C ALA A 656 12.72 45.18 -24.06
N LEU A 657 13.52 44.72 -23.10
CA LEU A 657 13.11 44.46 -21.73
C LEU A 657 13.82 45.44 -20.79
N LYS A 658 13.05 46.25 -20.06
CA LYS A 658 13.58 47.12 -19.00
C LYS A 658 13.65 46.35 -17.70
N VAL A 659 14.82 46.38 -17.08
CA VAL A 659 15.08 45.71 -15.81
C VAL A 659 15.58 46.68 -14.75
N GLU A 660 15.25 46.43 -13.47
CA GLU A 660 15.81 47.12 -12.33
C GLU A 660 16.99 46.31 -11.78
N ILE A 661 18.09 46.95 -11.47
CA ILE A 661 19.24 46.34 -10.82
C ILE A 661 18.90 46.12 -9.34
N MET A 662 19.09 44.91 -8.85
CA MET A 662 18.76 44.54 -7.49
C MET A 662 20.00 44.39 -6.63
N GLU A 663 19.81 44.53 -5.33
CA GLU A 663 20.75 44.14 -4.27
C GLU A 663 20.09 43.09 -3.36
N LEU A 664 20.89 42.26 -2.71
CA LEU A 664 20.36 41.26 -1.77
C LEU A 664 20.35 41.81 -0.36
N GLY A 665 19.20 41.81 0.28
CA GLY A 665 19.03 42.14 1.68
C GLY A 665 19.50 40.99 2.64
N GLU A 666 19.23 41.19 3.90
CA GLU A 666 19.54 40.18 4.93
C GLU A 666 18.80 38.86 4.71
N PRO A 667 19.40 37.69 5.09
CA PRO A 667 18.74 36.42 4.94
C PRO A 667 17.52 36.26 5.90
N ASP A 668 16.45 35.68 5.41
CA ASP A 668 15.29 35.30 6.22
C ASP A 668 15.60 34.10 7.14
N GLU A 669 14.64 33.69 8.00
CA GLU A 669 14.76 32.53 8.89
C GLU A 669 15.13 31.22 8.18
N LYS A 670 14.94 31.18 6.85
CA LYS A 670 15.30 30.04 5.99
C LYS A 670 16.60 30.27 5.21
N GLY A 671 17.37 31.30 5.57
CA GLY A 671 18.63 31.65 4.93
C GLY A 671 18.48 32.31 3.53
N ARG A 672 17.26 32.65 3.08
CA ARG A 672 17.03 33.25 1.75
C ARG A 672 17.07 34.75 1.81
N ARG A 673 17.87 35.39 0.93
CA ARG A 673 18.03 36.82 0.85
C ARG A 673 16.97 37.45 -0.08
N LYS A 674 16.27 38.44 0.42
CA LYS A 674 15.22 39.15 -0.34
C LYS A 674 15.88 40.15 -1.31
N PRO A 675 15.51 40.12 -2.63
CA PRO A 675 15.99 41.15 -3.56
C PRO A 675 15.35 42.49 -3.26
N VAL A 676 16.15 43.56 -3.26
CA VAL A 676 15.77 44.99 -3.01
C VAL A 676 16.16 45.78 -4.22
N GLY A 677 15.25 46.61 -4.76
CA GLY A 677 15.51 47.49 -5.90
C GLY A 677 16.48 48.62 -5.53
N THR A 678 17.43 48.89 -6.42
CA THR A 678 18.40 49.98 -6.27
C THR A 678 17.94 51.31 -6.87
N GLY A 679 16.82 51.31 -7.60
CA GLY A 679 16.36 52.47 -8.41
C GLY A 679 17.18 52.70 -9.68
N LYS A 680 18.13 51.81 -10.02
CA LYS A 680 18.91 51.86 -11.27
C LYS A 680 18.29 50.91 -12.29
N PHE A 681 18.15 51.35 -13.52
CA PHE A 681 17.50 50.59 -14.58
C PHE A 681 18.45 50.35 -15.75
N GLU A 682 18.28 49.25 -16.42
CA GLU A 682 18.95 48.89 -17.68
C GLU A 682 17.90 48.43 -18.68
N THR A 683 18.12 48.71 -19.97
CA THR A 683 17.27 48.26 -21.06
C THR A 683 18.05 47.25 -21.91
N ILE A 684 17.51 46.05 -22.06
CA ILE A 684 18.11 44.96 -22.83
C ILE A 684 17.32 44.78 -24.13
N ALA A 685 17.98 44.99 -25.28
CA ALA A 685 17.36 44.81 -26.59
C ALA A 685 17.05 43.33 -26.83
N VAL A 686 15.79 42.95 -26.96
CA VAL A 686 15.32 41.60 -27.19
C VAL A 686 14.12 41.59 -28.12
N SER A 687 13.95 40.52 -28.90
CA SER A 687 12.84 40.33 -29.82
C SER A 687 11.68 39.53 -29.16
N SER A 688 11.96 38.86 -28.06
CA SER A 688 10.93 38.13 -27.28
C SER A 688 11.25 38.11 -25.80
N VAL A 689 10.18 37.97 -24.99
CA VAL A 689 10.24 37.80 -23.54
C VAL A 689 9.41 36.57 -23.16
N ILE A 690 10.00 35.63 -22.40
CA ILE A 690 9.33 34.39 -21.97
C ILE A 690 9.28 34.35 -20.44
N ALA A 691 8.06 34.34 -19.87
CA ALA A 691 7.84 34.35 -18.44
C ALA A 691 7.90 32.91 -17.85
N ALA A 692 8.99 32.56 -17.17
CA ALA A 692 9.21 31.27 -16.53
C ALA A 692 9.28 31.40 -14.99
N ILE A 693 8.37 32.19 -14.40
CA ILE A 693 8.37 32.53 -12.96
C ILE A 693 7.47 31.63 -12.10
N GLY A 694 6.87 30.61 -12.68
CA GLY A 694 6.02 29.65 -12.00
C GLY A 694 4.75 29.30 -12.77
N GLN A 695 4.00 28.36 -12.16
CA GLN A 695 2.79 27.79 -12.73
C GLN A 695 1.67 27.88 -11.71
N VAL A 696 0.43 27.96 -12.18
CA VAL A 696 -0.78 27.95 -11.35
C VAL A 696 -1.78 26.93 -11.89
N VAL A 697 -2.64 26.46 -10.99
CA VAL A 697 -3.73 25.55 -11.35
C VAL A 697 -4.79 26.32 -12.13
N ASP A 698 -5.23 25.75 -13.23
CA ASP A 698 -6.34 26.25 -14.02
C ASP A 698 -7.48 25.24 -13.97
N TRP A 699 -8.48 25.52 -13.14
CA TRP A 699 -9.67 24.66 -12.99
C TRP A 699 -10.63 24.76 -14.19
N GLY A 700 -10.50 25.81 -15.01
CA GLY A 700 -11.35 26.03 -16.20
C GLY A 700 -12.84 25.97 -15.87
N THR A 701 -13.54 25.08 -16.58
CA THR A 701 -14.97 24.80 -16.39
C THR A 701 -15.23 23.55 -15.54
N LEU A 702 -14.21 22.97 -14.91
CA LEU A 702 -14.34 21.78 -14.07
C LEU A 702 -15.09 22.12 -12.78
N ASP A 703 -16.42 22.00 -12.83
CA ASP A 703 -17.28 22.14 -11.67
C ASP A 703 -17.40 20.80 -10.95
N VAL A 704 -16.88 20.74 -9.74
CA VAL A 704 -16.97 19.59 -8.87
C VAL A 704 -17.77 19.90 -7.59
N GLY A 705 -18.60 20.96 -7.65
CA GLY A 705 -19.47 21.37 -6.56
C GLY A 705 -18.72 21.88 -5.35
N ALA A 706 -18.68 21.13 -4.24
CA ALA A 706 -18.05 21.56 -2.98
C ALA A 706 -16.52 21.41 -2.94
N LEU A 707 -15.81 21.47 -4.08
CA LEU A 707 -14.35 21.43 -4.07
C LEU A 707 -13.81 22.73 -3.45
N GLU A 708 -13.17 22.59 -2.30
CA GLU A 708 -12.51 23.70 -1.63
C GLU A 708 -11.09 23.89 -2.17
N THR A 709 -10.67 25.15 -2.31
CA THR A 709 -9.33 25.51 -2.75
C THR A 709 -8.63 26.44 -1.76
N THR A 710 -7.31 26.37 -1.73
CA THR A 710 -6.46 27.27 -0.96
C THR A 710 -6.40 28.65 -1.64
N LYS A 711 -5.86 29.68 -0.95
CA LYS A 711 -5.59 31.01 -1.54
C LYS A 711 -4.67 30.96 -2.77
N LYS A 712 -3.91 29.88 -2.96
CA LYS A 712 -3.04 29.65 -4.13
C LYS A 712 -3.74 28.93 -5.28
N GLY A 713 -5.03 28.58 -5.12
CA GLY A 713 -5.82 27.86 -6.12
C GLY A 713 -5.60 26.34 -6.15
N THR A 714 -4.85 25.76 -5.19
CA THR A 714 -4.71 24.31 -5.08
C THR A 714 -5.89 23.72 -4.31
N ALA A 715 -6.29 22.48 -4.63
CA ALA A 715 -7.38 21.79 -3.93
C ALA A 715 -7.03 21.51 -2.46
N ILE A 716 -8.08 21.45 -1.62
CA ILE A 716 -8.00 20.98 -0.23
C ILE A 716 -8.46 19.52 -0.16
N ALA A 717 -7.66 18.67 0.45
CA ALA A 717 -7.97 17.26 0.65
C ALA A 717 -7.26 16.71 1.89
N ASP A 718 -7.67 15.55 2.35
CA ASP A 718 -6.99 14.84 3.43
C ASP A 718 -5.58 14.39 3.00
N GLY A 719 -4.58 14.65 3.83
CA GLY A 719 -3.17 14.44 3.48
C GLY A 719 -2.74 12.97 3.39
N LEU A 720 -3.52 12.03 3.93
CA LEU A 720 -3.25 10.60 3.88
C LEU A 720 -4.07 9.90 2.79
N THR A 721 -5.33 10.26 2.66
CA THR A 721 -6.28 9.59 1.76
C THR A 721 -6.43 10.29 0.43
N TYR A 722 -6.04 11.55 0.32
CA TYR A 722 -6.25 12.42 -0.86
C TYR A 722 -7.73 12.66 -1.19
N GLN A 723 -8.64 12.34 -0.27
CA GLN A 723 -10.08 12.55 -0.41
C GLN A 723 -10.44 14.03 -0.19
N THR A 724 -11.30 14.57 -1.04
CA THR A 724 -11.86 15.93 -0.90
C THR A 724 -13.09 15.92 0.01
N ALA A 725 -13.73 17.09 0.17
CA ALA A 725 -15.03 17.19 0.84
C ALA A 725 -16.12 16.39 0.13
N GLN A 726 -15.98 16.11 -1.18
CA GLN A 726 -16.84 15.17 -1.89
C GLN A 726 -16.29 13.75 -1.74
N PRO A 727 -17.05 12.80 -1.19
CA PRO A 727 -16.54 11.48 -0.83
C PRO A 727 -15.98 10.64 -1.99
N ASP A 728 -16.53 10.79 -3.20
CA ASP A 728 -16.15 10.06 -4.41
C ASP A 728 -15.03 10.74 -5.22
N ILE A 729 -14.57 11.94 -4.78
CA ILE A 729 -13.55 12.73 -5.46
C ILE A 729 -12.26 12.79 -4.66
N PHE A 730 -11.20 12.37 -5.30
CA PHE A 730 -9.82 12.38 -4.80
C PHE A 730 -8.97 13.30 -5.67
N VAL A 731 -7.93 13.90 -5.10
CA VAL A 731 -7.05 14.81 -5.83
C VAL A 731 -5.58 14.48 -5.58
N GLY A 732 -4.70 14.81 -6.53
CA GLY A 732 -3.26 14.69 -6.32
C GLY A 732 -2.43 15.29 -7.44
N GLY A 733 -1.11 15.26 -7.29
CA GLY A 733 -0.21 16.00 -8.17
C GLY A 733 -0.29 17.51 -7.93
N ASP A 734 0.12 18.29 -8.93
CA ASP A 734 0.29 19.75 -8.77
C ASP A 734 -1.00 20.52 -8.49
N CYS A 735 -2.16 19.99 -8.87
CA CYS A 735 -3.44 20.63 -8.52
C CYS A 735 -3.76 20.56 -7.02
N TYR A 736 -3.09 19.67 -6.28
CA TYR A 736 -3.18 19.52 -4.82
C TYR A 736 -1.99 20.16 -4.10
N THR A 737 -0.75 19.82 -4.50
CA THR A 737 0.46 20.25 -3.79
C THR A 737 1.04 21.58 -4.27
N GLY A 738 0.57 22.14 -5.40
CA GLY A 738 1.32 23.07 -6.22
C GLY A 738 2.41 22.34 -7.02
N PRO A 739 3.09 23.04 -7.94
CA PRO A 739 4.12 22.46 -8.81
C PRO A 739 5.23 21.75 -8.01
N LYS A 740 5.44 20.46 -8.32
CA LYS A 740 6.50 19.60 -7.76
C LYS A 740 7.12 18.73 -8.86
N PHE A 741 7.98 17.80 -8.46
CA PHE A 741 8.62 16.87 -9.38
C PHE A 741 7.70 15.70 -9.76
N ALA A 742 7.98 15.07 -10.90
CA ALA A 742 7.18 13.95 -11.40
C ALA A 742 7.07 12.81 -10.38
N ILE A 743 8.13 12.52 -9.62
CA ILE A 743 8.13 11.47 -8.60
C ILE A 743 7.17 11.75 -7.43
N ASP A 744 6.97 13.03 -7.07
CA ASP A 744 5.98 13.43 -6.05
C ASP A 744 4.55 13.16 -6.57
N ALA A 745 4.31 13.48 -7.84
CA ALA A 745 3.02 13.22 -8.49
C ALA A 745 2.72 11.72 -8.62
N ILE A 746 3.74 10.91 -8.96
CA ILE A 746 3.66 9.44 -9.01
C ILE A 746 3.28 8.88 -7.64
N ALA A 747 3.95 9.35 -6.58
CA ALA A 747 3.65 8.93 -5.21
C ALA A 747 2.20 9.24 -4.81
N ALA A 748 1.71 10.44 -5.12
CA ALA A 748 0.33 10.84 -4.86
C ALA A 748 -0.69 9.94 -5.59
N GLY A 749 -0.44 9.63 -6.87
CA GLY A 749 -1.30 8.75 -7.66
C GLY A 749 -1.38 7.33 -7.08
N LYS A 750 -0.26 6.78 -6.62
CA LYS A 750 -0.20 5.48 -5.97
C LYS A 750 -1.05 5.44 -4.69
N GLU A 751 -0.91 6.44 -3.83
CA GLU A 751 -1.67 6.50 -2.58
C GLU A 751 -3.18 6.74 -2.83
N ALA A 752 -3.53 7.58 -3.81
CA ALA A 752 -4.92 7.79 -4.20
C ALA A 752 -5.58 6.51 -4.76
N ALA A 753 -4.84 5.68 -5.51
CA ALA A 753 -5.34 4.39 -6.00
C ALA A 753 -5.75 3.44 -4.86
N ILE A 754 -5.03 3.44 -3.72
CA ILE A 754 -5.41 2.68 -2.53
C ILE A 754 -6.72 3.22 -1.94
N SER A 755 -6.86 4.53 -1.88
CA SER A 755 -8.09 5.16 -1.36
C SER A 755 -9.30 4.89 -2.25
N LEU A 756 -9.14 5.02 -3.57
CA LEU A 756 -10.19 4.70 -4.54
C LEU A 756 -10.63 3.23 -4.48
N HIS A 757 -9.67 2.29 -4.43
CA HIS A 757 -9.97 0.87 -4.25
C HIS A 757 -10.86 0.64 -3.01
N ARG A 758 -10.55 1.31 -1.90
CA ARG A 758 -11.33 1.16 -0.67
C ARG A 758 -12.69 1.87 -0.73
N TYR A 759 -12.71 3.04 -1.36
CA TYR A 759 -13.93 3.84 -1.46
C TYR A 759 -15.02 3.16 -2.29
N VAL A 760 -14.66 2.60 -3.45
CA VAL A 760 -15.66 1.95 -4.34
C VAL A 760 -16.24 0.66 -3.76
N HIS A 761 -15.70 0.16 -2.67
CA HIS A 761 -16.23 -0.98 -1.91
C HIS A 761 -16.81 -0.51 -0.57
N PRO A 762 -18.14 -0.46 -0.42
CA PRO A 762 -18.79 0.03 0.80
C PRO A 762 -18.29 -0.67 2.07
N GLY A 763 -18.21 0.08 3.16
CA GLY A 763 -17.81 -0.44 4.47
C GLY A 763 -16.29 -0.57 4.68
N GLN A 764 -15.45 -0.12 3.72
CA GLN A 764 -14.00 -0.11 3.87
C GLN A 764 -13.50 1.22 4.46
N THR A 765 -12.55 1.18 5.40
CA THR A 765 -11.90 2.39 5.92
C THR A 765 -10.80 2.85 4.96
N LEU A 766 -10.64 4.16 4.78
CA LEU A 766 -9.59 4.69 3.93
C LEU A 766 -8.21 4.72 4.62
N THR A 767 -8.14 4.61 5.95
CA THR A 767 -6.93 4.88 6.74
C THR A 767 -6.26 3.62 7.32
N MET A 768 -7.00 2.53 7.54
CA MET A 768 -6.48 1.34 8.21
C MET A 768 -5.23 0.75 7.53
N GLY A 769 -4.14 0.57 8.30
CA GLY A 769 -2.89 -0.03 7.83
C GLY A 769 -2.02 0.84 6.92
N ARG A 770 -2.34 2.14 6.79
CA ARG A 770 -1.51 3.10 6.03
C ARG A 770 -0.18 3.42 6.73
N ASP A 771 -0.12 3.30 8.05
CA ASP A 771 1.05 3.50 8.88
C ASP A 771 2.24 2.61 8.50
N ARG A 772 1.99 1.43 7.94
CA ARG A 772 3.04 0.50 7.48
C ARG A 772 3.87 1.02 6.30
N ARG A 773 3.45 2.08 5.65
CA ARG A 773 4.12 2.72 4.50
C ARG A 773 4.89 3.96 4.88
N VAL A 774 4.99 4.27 6.17
CA VAL A 774 5.82 5.36 6.68
C VAL A 774 7.19 4.80 7.03
N TYR A 775 8.23 5.32 6.38
CA TYR A 775 9.60 4.84 6.56
C TYR A 775 10.45 5.88 7.29
N LYS A 776 11.10 5.46 8.37
CA LYS A 776 12.08 6.27 9.08
C LYS A 776 13.43 6.14 8.37
N ALA A 777 14.10 7.25 8.07
CA ALA A 777 15.47 7.24 7.57
C ALA A 777 16.46 6.81 8.67
N LEU A 778 17.56 6.17 8.25
CA LEU A 778 18.69 5.91 9.15
C LEU A 778 19.31 7.24 9.60
N ASP A 779 19.70 7.31 10.87
CA ASP A 779 20.45 8.42 11.40
C ASP A 779 21.91 8.35 10.94
N LYS A 780 22.28 9.18 9.97
CA LYS A 780 23.65 9.26 9.42
C LYS A 780 24.58 10.07 10.30
N GLU A 781 24.06 11.01 11.08
CA GLU A 781 24.87 11.96 11.86
C GLU A 781 25.52 11.30 13.07
N HIS A 782 24.83 10.34 13.67
CA HIS A 782 25.30 9.57 14.81
C HIS A 782 25.88 8.21 14.43
N ALA A 783 26.00 7.93 13.12
CA ALA A 783 26.53 6.67 12.64
C ALA A 783 28.06 6.67 12.71
N LEU A 784 28.63 5.70 13.41
CA LEU A 784 30.07 5.43 13.40
C LEU A 784 30.43 4.65 12.12
N LEU A 785 30.55 5.35 11.01
CA LEU A 785 30.98 4.76 9.75
C LEU A 785 32.50 4.59 9.75
N ASP A 786 32.98 3.34 9.83
CA ASP A 786 34.40 3.07 9.61
C ASP A 786 34.68 3.07 8.10
N ILE A 787 35.08 4.21 7.59
CA ILE A 787 35.35 4.43 6.17
C ILE A 787 36.61 3.70 5.67
N SER A 788 37.45 3.20 6.57
CA SER A 788 38.72 2.55 6.21
C SER A 788 38.54 1.21 5.48
N HIS A 789 37.38 0.60 5.61
CA HIS A 789 37.08 -0.70 5.00
C HIS A 789 36.40 -0.63 3.64
N PHE A 790 36.08 0.57 3.13
CA PHE A 790 35.43 0.72 1.83
C PHE A 790 36.48 1.06 0.76
N ASP A 791 36.30 0.52 -0.43
CA ASP A 791 37.06 0.99 -1.57
C ASP A 791 36.65 2.43 -1.94
N HIS A 792 37.58 3.19 -2.50
CA HIS A 792 37.35 4.55 -2.97
C HIS A 792 37.19 4.57 -4.50
N GLY A 793 36.35 3.67 -5.03
CA GLY A 793 36.05 3.59 -6.45
C GLY A 793 35.38 4.87 -6.96
N LYS A 794 35.89 5.41 -8.07
CA LYS A 794 35.33 6.63 -8.68
C LYS A 794 33.89 6.42 -9.15
N ARG A 795 33.04 7.42 -8.91
CA ARG A 795 31.68 7.49 -9.45
C ARG A 795 31.74 7.39 -10.98
N GLN A 796 30.89 6.57 -11.57
CA GLN A 796 30.75 6.49 -13.01
C GLN A 796 29.92 7.67 -13.52
N MET A 797 30.31 8.17 -14.69
CA MET A 797 29.63 9.28 -15.37
C MET A 797 29.03 8.80 -16.67
N PRO A 798 27.84 9.28 -17.08
CA PRO A 798 27.25 8.97 -18.36
C PRO A 798 28.13 9.51 -19.51
N GLY A 799 28.08 8.86 -20.65
CA GLY A 799 28.68 9.39 -21.86
C GLY A 799 27.92 10.58 -22.41
N TYR A 800 28.57 11.34 -23.30
CA TYR A 800 27.94 12.49 -23.97
C TYR A 800 28.21 12.42 -25.49
N ASN A 801 27.15 12.63 -26.28
CA ASN A 801 27.24 12.61 -27.75
C ASN A 801 27.20 14.05 -28.25
N GLU A 802 28.39 14.58 -28.59
CA GLU A 802 28.58 15.94 -29.09
C GLU A 802 27.77 16.26 -30.38
N ALA A 803 27.55 15.26 -31.25
CA ALA A 803 26.76 15.45 -32.47
C ALA A 803 25.27 15.71 -32.19
N LYS A 804 24.80 15.33 -31.03
CA LYS A 804 23.43 15.60 -30.57
C LYS A 804 23.30 16.86 -29.70
N ALA A 805 24.42 17.43 -29.26
CA ALA A 805 24.46 18.70 -28.54
C ALA A 805 23.69 19.78 -29.29
N LYS A 806 23.01 20.68 -28.71
CA LYS A 806 22.19 21.75 -29.34
C LYS A 806 21.17 21.26 -30.38
N THR A 807 20.86 19.98 -30.45
CA THR A 807 19.68 19.44 -31.18
C THR A 807 18.54 19.11 -30.22
N PHE A 808 17.37 18.75 -30.73
CA PHE A 808 16.27 18.27 -29.91
C PHE A 808 16.38 16.77 -29.53
N ALA A 809 17.49 16.09 -29.83
CA ALA A 809 17.78 14.74 -29.39
C ALA A 809 18.52 14.76 -28.04
N ASP A 810 18.33 13.73 -27.21
CA ASP A 810 19.11 13.55 -26.00
C ASP A 810 20.58 13.25 -26.32
N ALA A 811 21.48 14.10 -25.81
CA ALA A 811 22.93 13.94 -25.98
C ALA A 811 23.56 13.01 -24.93
N ARG A 812 22.85 12.72 -23.83
CA ARG A 812 23.34 11.88 -22.74
C ARG A 812 23.27 10.38 -23.12
N VAL A 813 24.36 9.66 -22.93
CA VAL A 813 24.45 8.24 -23.26
C VAL A 813 24.29 7.42 -22.00
N THR A 814 23.30 6.51 -22.00
CA THR A 814 23.05 5.57 -20.90
C THR A 814 24.31 4.77 -20.55
N PHE A 815 24.49 4.40 -19.31
CA PHE A 815 25.58 3.55 -18.83
C PHE A 815 25.72 2.26 -19.64
N THR A 816 26.93 1.80 -19.79
CA THR A 816 27.24 0.43 -20.24
C THR A 816 27.05 -0.53 -19.06
N GLU A 817 26.88 -1.81 -19.35
CA GLU A 817 26.80 -2.86 -18.32
C GLU A 817 28.04 -2.88 -17.40
N GLU A 818 29.23 -2.62 -17.94
CA GLU A 818 30.46 -2.52 -17.16
C GLU A 818 30.39 -1.34 -16.16
N GLN A 819 29.90 -0.17 -16.60
CA GLN A 819 29.68 0.99 -15.73
C GLN A 819 28.66 0.68 -14.65
N VAL A 820 27.56 0.00 -14.99
CA VAL A 820 26.54 -0.42 -14.01
C VAL A 820 27.16 -1.35 -12.95
N ARG A 821 27.98 -2.33 -13.34
CA ARG A 821 28.66 -3.23 -12.40
C ARG A 821 29.60 -2.47 -11.46
N LYS A 822 30.40 -1.54 -12.00
CA LYS A 822 31.32 -0.71 -11.21
C LYS A 822 30.54 0.19 -10.24
N GLU A 823 29.49 0.84 -10.72
CA GLU A 823 28.72 1.79 -9.92
C GLU A 823 27.91 1.09 -8.83
N THR A 824 27.26 -0.04 -9.12
CA THR A 824 26.50 -0.80 -8.14
C THR A 824 27.36 -1.43 -7.05
N ALA A 825 28.65 -1.74 -7.32
CA ALA A 825 29.60 -2.21 -6.34
C ALA A 825 29.92 -1.15 -5.26
N ARG A 826 29.77 0.14 -5.57
CA ARG A 826 29.96 1.25 -4.61
C ARG A 826 28.84 1.34 -3.56
N CYS A 827 27.71 0.68 -3.78
CA CYS A 827 26.59 0.73 -2.83
C CYS A 827 26.95 0.06 -1.50
N LEU A 828 26.80 0.79 -0.40
CA LEU A 828 27.15 0.33 0.94
C LEU A 828 26.13 -0.66 1.55
N GLY A 829 24.92 -0.78 0.98
CA GLY A 829 23.88 -1.66 1.52
C GLY A 829 23.46 -1.27 2.94
N CYS A 830 23.09 -0.03 3.17
CA CYS A 830 22.97 0.62 4.48
C CYS A 830 21.99 -0.02 5.46
N GLY A 831 20.99 -0.75 4.98
CA GLY A 831 19.96 -1.31 5.85
C GLY A 831 19.83 -2.82 5.75
N ALA A 832 19.23 -3.42 6.76
CA ALA A 832 18.79 -4.80 6.78
C ALA A 832 17.43 -4.92 7.46
N THR A 833 16.68 -5.95 7.12
CA THR A 833 15.48 -6.30 7.87
C THR A 833 15.88 -7.13 9.08
N LYS A 834 15.21 -6.90 10.22
CA LYS A 834 15.37 -7.67 11.46
C LYS A 834 14.06 -8.36 11.82
N VAL A 835 14.15 -9.49 12.49
CA VAL A 835 12.98 -10.25 12.94
C VAL A 835 12.76 -10.02 14.43
N ASP A 836 11.57 -9.56 14.78
CA ASP A 836 11.07 -9.68 16.15
C ASP A 836 10.48 -11.09 16.32
N GLU A 837 11.25 -11.98 16.92
CA GLU A 837 10.89 -13.40 17.09
C GLU A 837 9.61 -13.57 17.91
N TYR A 838 9.34 -12.68 18.84
CA TYR A 838 8.12 -12.71 19.63
C TYR A 838 6.89 -12.36 18.80
N LEU A 839 6.99 -11.36 17.95
CA LEU A 839 5.89 -10.95 17.06
C LEU A 839 5.71 -11.91 15.87
N CYS A 840 6.74 -12.68 15.52
CA CYS A 840 6.68 -13.61 14.40
C CYS A 840 5.70 -14.76 14.68
N ILE A 841 4.74 -14.94 13.77
CA ILE A 841 3.75 -16.03 13.82
C ILE A 841 4.13 -17.22 12.94
N GLY A 842 5.25 -17.16 12.23
CA GLY A 842 5.79 -18.24 11.42
C GLY A 842 4.96 -18.60 10.19
N CYS A 843 4.31 -17.62 9.56
CA CYS A 843 3.42 -17.85 8.40
C CYS A 843 4.16 -18.06 7.07
N GLY A 844 5.42 -17.64 6.94
CA GLY A 844 6.20 -17.80 5.71
C GLY A 844 5.94 -16.80 4.58
N LEU A 845 4.94 -15.90 4.67
CA LEU A 845 4.67 -14.94 3.59
C LEU A 845 5.86 -14.04 3.22
N CYS A 846 6.73 -13.75 4.18
CA CYS A 846 7.94 -12.97 3.92
C CYS A 846 8.90 -13.66 2.94
N THR A 847 8.94 -15.00 2.94
CA THR A 847 9.83 -15.76 2.03
C THR A 847 9.36 -15.64 0.58
N THR A 848 8.04 -15.60 0.32
CA THR A 848 7.47 -15.47 -1.02
C THR A 848 7.71 -14.09 -1.65
N LYS A 849 8.01 -13.06 -0.83
CA LYS A 849 8.25 -11.69 -1.30
C LYS A 849 9.73 -11.36 -1.46
N CYS A 850 10.63 -12.24 -0.99
CA CYS A 850 12.07 -11.98 -1.02
C CYS A 850 12.69 -12.46 -2.33
N LYS A 851 13.08 -11.53 -3.21
CA LYS A 851 13.81 -11.84 -4.46
C LYS A 851 15.29 -12.13 -4.27
N PHE A 852 15.79 -12.01 -3.03
CA PHE A 852 17.22 -12.10 -2.67
C PHE A 852 17.56 -13.37 -1.92
N ASP A 853 16.60 -14.25 -1.71
CA ASP A 853 16.78 -15.47 -0.89
C ASP A 853 17.41 -15.16 0.49
N ALA A 854 16.96 -14.05 1.08
CA ALA A 854 17.49 -13.55 2.35
C ALA A 854 16.63 -13.93 3.57
N ILE A 855 15.44 -14.53 3.36
CA ILE A 855 14.51 -14.87 4.44
C ILE A 855 14.12 -16.33 4.32
N HIS A 856 14.31 -17.07 5.41
CA HIS A 856 13.96 -18.46 5.53
C HIS A 856 13.12 -18.69 6.78
N LEU A 857 12.41 -19.81 6.85
CA LEU A 857 11.78 -20.26 8.07
C LEU A 857 12.70 -21.27 8.77
N LYS A 858 12.67 -21.26 10.10
CA LYS A 858 13.35 -22.22 10.97
C LYS A 858 12.33 -22.86 11.91
N LYS A 859 12.33 -24.18 12.02
CA LYS A 859 11.49 -24.89 12.98
C LYS A 859 12.09 -24.72 14.39
N VAL A 860 11.32 -24.17 15.31
CA VAL A 860 11.78 -23.86 16.69
C VAL A 860 10.88 -24.48 17.76
N ARG A 861 9.75 -25.08 17.33
CA ARG A 861 8.76 -25.72 18.22
C ARG A 861 8.26 -26.99 17.58
N ASP A 862 7.62 -27.80 18.40
CA ASP A 862 6.91 -29.00 17.95
C ASP A 862 5.59 -29.11 18.72
N TRP A 863 4.76 -28.10 18.60
CA TRP A 863 3.45 -28.03 19.23
C TRP A 863 2.39 -28.65 18.32
N HIS A 864 1.65 -29.57 18.88
CA HIS A 864 0.48 -30.19 18.29
C HIS A 864 -0.71 -30.02 19.24
N ALA A 865 -1.82 -29.46 18.75
CA ALA A 865 -3.03 -29.38 19.57
C ALA A 865 -3.70 -30.74 19.71
N GLY A 866 -4.50 -30.88 20.75
CA GLY A 866 -5.37 -32.04 20.97
C GLY A 866 -6.81 -31.75 20.57
N THR A 867 -7.72 -32.53 21.11
CA THR A 867 -9.16 -32.38 20.89
C THR A 867 -9.73 -31.19 21.68
N PHE A 868 -10.88 -30.69 21.26
CA PHE A 868 -11.61 -29.63 21.98
C PHE A 868 -11.94 -30.01 23.41
N GLU A 869 -12.24 -31.30 23.65
CA GLU A 869 -12.59 -31.87 24.94
C GLU A 869 -11.42 -31.84 25.94
N THR A 870 -10.18 -31.85 25.45
CA THR A 870 -8.97 -31.74 26.28
C THR A 870 -8.61 -30.29 26.62
N MET A 871 -9.14 -29.30 25.88
CA MET A 871 -8.84 -27.87 26.08
C MET A 871 -9.14 -27.40 27.51
N PRO A 872 -10.28 -27.70 28.15
CA PRO A 872 -10.56 -27.22 29.51
C PRO A 872 -9.51 -27.69 30.52
N ILE A 873 -9.01 -28.90 30.37
CA ILE A 873 -7.95 -29.48 31.24
C ILE A 873 -6.66 -28.70 31.02
N LYS A 874 -6.30 -28.44 29.76
CA LYS A 874 -5.09 -27.69 29.40
C LYS A 874 -5.15 -26.23 29.82
N VAL A 875 -6.32 -25.60 29.75
CA VAL A 875 -6.56 -24.25 30.30
C VAL A 875 -6.37 -24.25 31.83
N ALA A 876 -6.90 -25.24 32.53
CA ALA A 876 -6.72 -25.36 33.98
C ALA A 876 -5.24 -25.57 34.34
N GLU A 877 -4.49 -26.45 33.65
CA GLU A 877 -3.04 -26.60 33.79
C GLU A 877 -2.30 -25.25 33.57
N GLY A 878 -2.68 -24.52 32.52
CA GLY A 878 -2.12 -23.19 32.19
C GLY A 878 -2.36 -22.18 33.31
N LEU A 879 -3.57 -22.15 33.88
CA LEU A 879 -3.93 -21.27 35.00
C LEU A 879 -3.07 -21.59 36.25
N VAL A 880 -2.90 -22.87 36.59
CA VAL A 880 -2.08 -23.28 37.73
C VAL A 880 -0.61 -22.89 37.56
N LYS A 881 -0.03 -23.15 36.36
CA LYS A 881 1.35 -22.74 36.04
C LYS A 881 1.52 -21.23 36.14
N ARG A 882 0.59 -20.45 35.63
CA ARG A 882 0.62 -18.97 35.68
C ARG A 882 0.44 -18.43 37.09
N ALA A 883 -0.44 -19.01 37.89
CA ALA A 883 -0.56 -18.68 39.30
C ALA A 883 0.75 -18.95 40.05
N GLY A 884 1.39 -20.07 39.80
CA GLY A 884 2.74 -20.40 40.33
C GLY A 884 3.80 -19.37 39.92
N GLY A 885 3.80 -18.92 38.66
CA GLY A 885 4.67 -17.85 38.16
C GLY A 885 4.45 -16.51 38.87
N LEU A 886 3.19 -16.12 39.11
CA LEU A 886 2.83 -14.92 39.89
C LEU A 886 3.41 -14.96 41.30
N VAL A 887 3.26 -16.08 42.01
CA VAL A 887 3.80 -16.27 43.35
C VAL A 887 5.33 -16.20 43.34
N LYS A 888 5.97 -16.90 42.40
CA LYS A 888 7.44 -16.88 42.24
C LYS A 888 7.97 -15.48 41.95
N ASN A 889 7.31 -14.66 41.14
CA ASN A 889 7.73 -13.30 40.81
C ASN A 889 7.40 -12.32 41.94
N ALA A 890 6.36 -12.54 42.72
CA ALA A 890 6.07 -11.75 43.91
C ALA A 890 7.11 -11.98 45.04
N VAL A 891 7.63 -13.21 45.12
CA VAL A 891 8.70 -13.56 46.10
C VAL A 891 10.07 -13.06 45.67
N LYS A 892 10.30 -12.86 44.36
CA LYS A 892 11.57 -12.31 43.82
C LYS A 892 11.64 -10.78 43.90
N LYS A 893 10.56 -10.08 44.15
CA LYS A 893 10.50 -8.65 44.45
C LYS A 893 10.64 -8.42 45.93
#